data_bb2a6a55d1497c090c3ea81ea9970816
#
_entry.id   bb2a6a55d1497c090c3ea81ea9970816
#
_cell.length_a   1.000
_cell.length_b   1.000
_cell.length_c   1.000
_cell.angle_alpha   90.00
_cell.angle_beta   90.00
_cell.angle_gamma   90.00
#
_symmetry.space_group_name_H-M   'P 1'
#
loop_
_entity.id
_entity.type
_entity.pdbx_description
1 polymer ?
#
loop_
_entity_poly.entity_id
_entity_poly.type
_entity_poly.pdbx_seq_one_letter_code
_entity_poly.pdbx_strand_id
1 'polypeptide(L)'
;MNKNIRILQFLVSILYSVQSHFSGAQTIQLNGNGIPESITRSITGVDGNAALNISVPYKTSYTQNILSVESSINIKGGTSNTSIGGAGVYGENFTLNNNGSVWGGDGYNGGIAVSGNKISINNYRNVYGGNGLGGSGSSGGAGLSGDDIIVDNYRSIYGGDDVGGTGGSGVTGSNITVHNSGGILGGNGVNGGDGINGSNLFITNDNMISGGYGIKQGGDAISGNQITLNNNGIVQGGYGPDGGCSVYGEDIHINNHGNLSGLYNSQKDAYNTSIIFSGGYNSLDIYSDSVINGDIKLASIPVNGTNELIIKNINNATAINGGLMIGNGSSVYLSGKNSIFNGNISIDEDASMNLSVGNANVHANTITLKSDSWLNIDTSIKNWTQDYYTLLSSDTGISIADNSHIVQYNVLLTEGAESYVYTSLNDDDNKLISMLRWNNTKGMGYGTFNIEKDATLNIGVSLSDNLSPLLYDGWDGKSLTKSGNGTLILSATNNYTGNTEVKSGVLILAAPDALGRTEYLYLSRGAELDMNGYPQTISKLLTAAGSVLNIHGGSLILNNGGESAGTIAGDGSLNINGGMLDITGNNRNFSGVFTVNKGAHLAVSTADNLGTAFVDNYGTLTLNSTSAWQLTNNISGYGNVRKTGAGALN
;
A
#
# COMPACT_ATOMS: atom_id res chain seq x y z
N MET A 1 -33.12 -60.74 10.76
CA MET A 1 -32.06 -61.00 9.79
C MET A 1 -31.26 -59.68 9.54
N ASN A 2 -30.76 -58.99 10.58
CA ASN A 2 -30.01 -57.72 10.44
C ASN A 2 -29.15 -57.38 11.68
N LYS A 3 -28.71 -58.41 12.45
CA LYS A 3 -27.79 -58.22 13.58
C LYS A 3 -26.44 -58.91 13.40
N ASN A 4 -26.29 -59.74 12.39
CA ASN A 4 -25.03 -60.54 12.18
C ASN A 4 -24.09 -59.94 11.14
N ILE A 5 -24.44 -58.85 10.44
CA ILE A 5 -23.56 -58.21 9.44
C ILE A 5 -22.65 -57.15 10.09
N ARG A 6 -23.00 -56.57 11.26
CA ARG A 6 -22.13 -55.62 11.97
C ARG A 6 -21.02 -56.22 12.81
N ILE A 7 -21.10 -57.51 13.10
CA ILE A 7 -20.06 -58.23 13.89
C ILE A 7 -18.96 -58.77 12.96
N LEU A 8 -19.24 -58.98 11.67
CA LEU A 8 -18.22 -59.44 10.70
C LEU A 8 -17.37 -58.32 10.15
N GLN A 9 -17.81 -57.05 10.17
CA GLN A 9 -17.00 -55.89 9.82
C GLN A 9 -16.08 -55.42 10.96
N PHE A 10 -16.37 -55.82 12.20
CA PHE A 10 -15.54 -55.50 13.37
C PHE A 10 -14.42 -56.53 13.61
N LEU A 11 -14.43 -57.66 12.92
CA LEU A 11 -13.46 -58.72 13.07
C LEU A 11 -12.39 -58.78 11.95
N VAL A 12 -12.50 -57.96 10.90
CA VAL A 12 -11.48 -57.84 9.85
C VAL A 12 -10.46 -56.76 10.14
N SER A 13 -10.73 -55.83 11.06
CA SER A 13 -9.76 -54.79 11.49
C SER A 13 -8.78 -55.27 12.59
N ILE A 14 -8.79 -56.54 13.02
CA ILE A 14 -7.98 -57.02 14.14
C ILE A 14 -6.88 -58.01 13.70
N LEU A 15 -6.57 -58.19 12.45
CA LEU A 15 -5.57 -59.18 12.03
C LEU A 15 -4.39 -58.62 11.26
N TYR A 16 -3.76 -57.51 11.77
CA TYR A 16 -2.34 -57.25 11.57
C TYR A 16 -1.68 -56.78 12.87
N SER A 17 -1.84 -57.57 13.94
CA SER A 17 -0.95 -57.50 15.09
C SER A 17 0.30 -58.29 14.78
N VAL A 18 1.28 -57.69 14.15
CA VAL A 18 2.56 -58.34 13.93
C VAL A 18 3.42 -58.21 15.18
N GLN A 19 3.90 -59.35 15.64
CA GLN A 19 4.78 -59.52 16.80
C GLN A 19 6.17 -58.98 16.54
N SER A 20 6.79 -58.45 17.61
CA SER A 20 8.22 -58.17 17.79
C SER A 20 8.87 -57.13 16.84
N HIS A 21 9.86 -56.42 17.37
CA HIS A 21 10.70 -55.47 16.64
C HIS A 21 11.06 -55.98 15.26
N PHE A 22 10.47 -55.43 14.21
CA PHE A 22 10.89 -55.69 12.85
C PHE A 22 12.02 -54.74 12.47
N SER A 23 13.18 -55.29 12.18
CA SER A 23 14.26 -54.64 11.47
C SER A 23 14.08 -54.91 9.97
N GLY A 24 13.66 -53.91 9.20
CA GLY A 24 13.50 -53.95 7.76
C GLY A 24 12.40 -53.06 7.23
N ALA A 25 12.50 -52.64 5.96
CA ALA A 25 11.48 -51.85 5.30
C ALA A 25 10.14 -52.60 5.25
N GLN A 26 9.06 -51.96 5.70
CA GLN A 26 7.72 -52.53 5.58
C GLN A 26 6.92 -51.80 4.52
N THR A 27 6.16 -52.52 3.71
CA THR A 27 5.22 -51.97 2.77
C THR A 27 3.80 -52.07 3.33
N ILE A 28 3.11 -50.97 3.42
CA ILE A 28 1.70 -50.90 3.84
C ILE A 28 0.88 -50.51 2.63
N GLN A 29 -0.11 -51.33 2.31
CA GLN A 29 -1.09 -51.00 1.28
C GLN A 29 -2.34 -50.38 1.93
N LEU A 30 -2.63 -49.13 1.61
CA LEU A 30 -3.84 -48.46 2.05
C LEU A 30 -5.01 -48.87 1.17
N ASN A 31 -6.20 -48.97 1.76
CA ASN A 31 -7.37 -49.55 1.09
C ASN A 31 -8.20 -48.55 0.30
N GLY A 32 -7.93 -47.24 0.40
CA GLY A 32 -8.65 -46.21 -0.30
C GLY A 32 -10.13 -46.03 0.09
N ASN A 33 -10.51 -46.49 1.27
CA ASN A 33 -11.88 -46.49 1.75
C ASN A 33 -12.17 -45.40 2.82
N GLY A 34 -11.19 -44.55 3.11
CA GLY A 34 -11.30 -43.49 4.12
C GLY A 34 -11.17 -44.01 5.57
N ILE A 35 -10.92 -45.26 5.80
CA ILE A 35 -10.70 -45.82 7.13
C ILE A 35 -9.18 -45.80 7.40
N PRO A 36 -8.70 -45.18 8.51
CA PRO A 36 -7.29 -45.12 8.84
C PRO A 36 -6.69 -46.51 9.08
N GLU A 37 -5.55 -46.78 8.45
CA GLU A 37 -4.68 -47.91 8.84
C GLU A 37 -3.78 -47.43 9.98
N SER A 38 -3.81 -48.12 11.12
CA SER A 38 -3.12 -47.72 12.34
C SER A 38 -1.81 -48.46 12.55
N ILE A 39 -0.73 -47.71 12.78
CA ILE A 39 0.56 -48.23 13.23
C ILE A 39 0.61 -48.19 14.76
N THR A 40 0.54 -49.38 15.36
CA THR A 40 0.47 -49.56 16.81
C THR A 40 1.80 -50.07 17.42
N ARG A 41 2.86 -50.20 16.62
CA ARG A 41 4.19 -50.64 17.05
C ARG A 41 5.29 -49.86 16.36
N SER A 42 6.40 -49.62 17.07
CA SER A 42 7.57 -48.94 16.53
C SER A 42 8.22 -49.76 15.42
N ILE A 43 8.65 -49.09 14.38
CA ILE A 43 9.29 -49.68 13.19
C ILE A 43 10.59 -48.94 12.93
N THR A 44 11.66 -49.68 12.66
CA THR A 44 12.96 -49.13 12.28
C THR A 44 13.43 -49.77 10.96
N GLY A 45 13.77 -48.93 9.98
CA GLY A 45 14.40 -49.36 8.74
C GLY A 45 15.84 -49.85 9.00
N VAL A 46 16.43 -50.56 8.04
CA VAL A 46 17.81 -51.02 8.08
C VAL A 46 18.60 -50.55 6.87
N ASP A 47 19.90 -50.38 7.03
CA ASP A 47 20.85 -50.15 5.94
C ASP A 47 20.44 -49.00 4.98
N GLY A 48 20.00 -47.89 5.52
CA GLY A 48 19.57 -46.74 4.71
C GLY A 48 18.20 -46.88 4.02
N ASN A 49 17.44 -47.94 4.30
CA ASN A 49 16.10 -48.11 3.73
C ASN A 49 15.03 -47.41 4.54
N ALA A 50 13.93 -47.05 3.87
CA ALA A 50 12.76 -46.50 4.53
C ALA A 50 12.20 -47.47 5.58
N ALA A 51 11.68 -46.93 6.71
CA ALA A 51 10.97 -47.78 7.68
C ALA A 51 9.61 -48.22 7.12
N LEU A 52 8.86 -47.29 6.54
CA LEU A 52 7.56 -47.54 5.92
C LEU A 52 7.55 -47.08 4.45
N ASN A 53 7.12 -47.99 3.56
CA ASN A 53 6.78 -47.68 2.18
C ASN A 53 5.25 -47.75 2.04
N ILE A 54 4.63 -46.68 1.60
CA ILE A 54 3.18 -46.59 1.44
C ILE A 54 2.83 -46.91 -0.01
N SER A 55 1.96 -47.90 -0.20
CA SER A 55 1.36 -48.25 -1.48
C SER A 55 -0.13 -47.92 -1.45
N VAL A 56 -0.64 -47.23 -2.47
CA VAL A 56 -2.03 -46.81 -2.56
C VAL A 56 -2.71 -47.38 -3.80
N PRO A 57 -4.04 -47.61 -3.77
CA PRO A 57 -4.79 -48.01 -4.94
C PRO A 57 -4.76 -46.96 -6.04
N TYR A 58 -4.68 -47.40 -7.27
CA TYR A 58 -4.74 -46.49 -8.43
C TYR A 58 -6.07 -45.73 -8.47
N LYS A 59 -6.01 -44.39 -8.63
CA LYS A 59 -7.17 -43.47 -8.74
C LYS A 59 -7.96 -43.20 -7.44
N THR A 60 -7.46 -43.49 -6.26
CA THR A 60 -8.09 -42.99 -5.02
C THR A 60 -7.54 -41.61 -4.63
N SER A 61 -8.33 -40.80 -3.94
CA SER A 61 -7.85 -39.52 -3.40
C SER A 61 -6.99 -39.72 -2.14
N TYR A 62 -6.07 -38.81 -1.87
CA TYR A 62 -5.24 -38.88 -0.65
C TYR A 62 -6.09 -38.86 0.64
N THR A 63 -7.28 -38.25 0.63
CA THR A 63 -8.22 -38.22 1.77
C THR A 63 -8.84 -39.59 2.07
N GLN A 64 -8.73 -40.56 1.17
CA GLN A 64 -9.21 -41.93 1.34
C GLN A 64 -8.11 -42.89 1.74
N ASN A 65 -6.85 -42.48 1.58
CA ASN A 65 -5.66 -43.29 1.92
C ASN A 65 -5.06 -42.73 3.22
N ILE A 66 -5.54 -43.20 4.37
CA ILE A 66 -5.17 -42.65 5.66
C ILE A 66 -4.28 -43.60 6.43
N LEU A 67 -3.10 -43.12 6.84
CA LEU A 67 -2.19 -43.78 7.75
C LEU A 67 -2.20 -43.04 9.10
N SER A 68 -2.40 -43.75 10.19
CA SER A 68 -2.31 -43.18 11.54
C SER A 68 -1.16 -43.80 12.31
N VAL A 69 -0.27 -42.97 12.85
CA VAL A 69 0.77 -43.38 13.79
C VAL A 69 0.25 -43.13 15.19
N GLU A 70 0.07 -44.19 15.98
CA GLU A 70 -0.51 -44.09 17.31
C GLU A 70 0.43 -43.42 18.32
N SER A 71 -0.11 -42.95 19.43
CA SER A 71 0.67 -42.33 20.51
C SER A 71 1.73 -43.30 21.06
N SER A 72 2.93 -42.78 21.37
CA SER A 72 4.09 -43.53 21.85
C SER A 72 4.78 -44.44 20.83
N ILE A 73 4.36 -44.42 19.57
CA ILE A 73 4.98 -45.15 18.50
C ILE A 73 6.09 -44.33 17.83
N ASN A 74 7.21 -44.99 17.53
CA ASN A 74 8.32 -44.39 16.81
C ASN A 74 8.51 -45.09 15.46
N ILE A 75 8.58 -44.32 14.39
CA ILE A 75 8.94 -44.76 13.06
C ILE A 75 10.29 -44.13 12.72
N LYS A 76 11.34 -44.91 12.51
CA LYS A 76 12.67 -44.38 12.20
C LYS A 76 13.22 -45.07 10.94
N GLY A 77 13.64 -44.27 9.97
CA GLY A 77 14.37 -44.75 8.79
C GLY A 77 15.67 -45.46 9.15
N GLY A 78 16.14 -46.33 8.27
CA GLY A 78 17.38 -47.06 8.48
C GLY A 78 18.60 -46.14 8.47
N THR A 79 19.54 -46.37 9.38
CA THR A 79 20.83 -45.66 9.40
C THR A 79 21.77 -46.18 8.31
N SER A 80 22.65 -45.32 7.79
CA SER A 80 23.70 -45.71 6.85
C SER A 80 25.00 -44.96 7.13
N ASN A 81 26.10 -45.70 7.28
CA ASN A 81 27.41 -45.08 7.53
C ASN A 81 28.10 -44.56 6.26
N THR A 82 27.63 -44.95 5.08
CA THR A 82 28.30 -44.66 3.79
C THR A 82 27.41 -44.03 2.74
N SER A 83 26.10 -43.93 2.99
CA SER A 83 25.12 -43.39 2.05
C SER A 83 24.08 -42.51 2.77
N ILE A 84 22.99 -42.22 2.10
CA ILE A 84 21.86 -41.47 2.66
C ILE A 84 21.11 -42.36 3.66
N GLY A 85 20.73 -41.82 4.82
CA GLY A 85 19.82 -42.46 5.76
C GLY A 85 18.45 -42.70 5.15
N GLY A 86 17.76 -43.74 5.56
CA GLY A 86 16.44 -44.10 5.06
C GLY A 86 15.35 -43.10 5.46
N ALA A 87 14.28 -43.04 4.70
CA ALA A 87 13.10 -42.26 5.10
C ALA A 87 12.38 -42.95 6.29
N GLY A 88 11.72 -42.16 7.14
CA GLY A 88 10.78 -42.72 8.12
C GLY A 88 9.53 -43.28 7.42
N VAL A 89 8.86 -42.46 6.65
CA VAL A 89 7.71 -42.80 5.82
C VAL A 89 7.97 -42.34 4.39
N TYR A 90 7.79 -43.20 3.43
CA TYR A 90 7.91 -42.90 2.01
C TYR A 90 6.66 -43.37 1.26
N GLY A 91 6.11 -42.51 0.38
CA GLY A 91 4.97 -42.89 -0.45
C GLY A 91 4.30 -41.67 -1.08
N GLU A 92 3.23 -41.93 -1.82
CA GLU A 92 2.49 -40.90 -2.55
C GLU A 92 0.98 -41.02 -2.30
N ASN A 93 0.25 -39.93 -2.46
CA ASN A 93 -1.22 -39.89 -2.47
C ASN A 93 -1.87 -40.45 -1.19
N PHE A 94 -1.40 -40.01 -0.01
CA PHE A 94 -1.96 -40.42 1.27
C PHE A 94 -2.03 -39.27 2.30
N THR A 95 -2.82 -39.50 3.37
CA THR A 95 -2.85 -38.64 4.55
C THR A 95 -2.15 -39.32 5.70
N LEU A 96 -1.23 -38.65 6.37
CA LEU A 96 -0.57 -39.09 7.59
C LEU A 96 -1.12 -38.37 8.81
N ASN A 97 -1.77 -39.10 9.72
CA ASN A 97 -2.11 -38.58 11.05
C ASN A 97 -1.00 -39.00 12.03
N ASN A 98 -0.10 -38.11 12.39
CA ASN A 98 1.02 -38.38 13.25
C ASN A 98 0.71 -38.05 14.72
N ASN A 99 0.32 -39.07 15.51
CA ASN A 99 0.22 -38.97 16.98
C ASN A 99 1.44 -39.55 17.70
N GLY A 100 2.39 -40.15 16.96
CA GLY A 100 3.68 -40.68 17.43
C GLY A 100 4.85 -39.80 17.02
N SER A 101 6.02 -40.39 16.86
CA SER A 101 7.21 -39.71 16.33
C SER A 101 7.71 -40.34 15.05
N VAL A 102 8.01 -39.51 14.05
CA VAL A 102 8.58 -39.99 12.77
C VAL A 102 9.97 -39.38 12.61
N TRP A 103 10.95 -40.26 12.30
CA TRP A 103 12.36 -39.93 12.18
C TRP A 103 12.90 -40.39 10.82
N GLY A 104 13.67 -39.53 10.16
CA GLY A 104 14.62 -40.02 9.14
C GLY A 104 15.75 -40.80 9.76
N GLY A 105 16.39 -41.66 8.99
CA GLY A 105 17.59 -42.37 9.40
C GLY A 105 18.82 -41.49 9.35
N ASP A 106 19.75 -41.68 10.27
CA ASP A 106 21.03 -40.97 10.20
C ASP A 106 21.89 -41.57 9.08
N GLY A 107 22.75 -40.79 8.43
CA GLY A 107 23.57 -41.27 7.32
C GLY A 107 24.70 -40.31 6.96
N TYR A 108 25.49 -40.61 5.92
CA TYR A 108 26.43 -39.64 5.35
C TYR A 108 25.68 -38.35 5.06
N ASN A 109 24.54 -38.43 4.36
CA ASN A 109 23.46 -37.44 4.40
C ASN A 109 22.31 -38.01 5.22
N GLY A 110 21.68 -37.18 6.04
CA GLY A 110 20.51 -37.61 6.81
C GLY A 110 19.31 -37.97 5.93
N GLY A 111 18.51 -38.97 6.36
CA GLY A 111 17.28 -39.37 5.70
C GLY A 111 16.12 -38.39 6.01
N ILE A 112 15.15 -38.33 5.11
CA ILE A 112 13.93 -37.49 5.27
C ILE A 112 12.96 -38.22 6.21
N ALA A 113 12.30 -37.49 7.14
CA ALA A 113 11.35 -38.18 8.00
C ALA A 113 10.09 -38.62 7.23
N VAL A 114 9.45 -37.72 6.47
CA VAL A 114 8.32 -38.06 5.60
C VAL A 114 8.62 -37.56 4.19
N SER A 115 8.62 -38.46 3.22
CA SER A 115 8.95 -38.15 1.83
C SER A 115 7.89 -38.65 0.86
N GLY A 116 7.50 -37.82 -0.09
CA GLY A 116 6.58 -38.20 -1.17
C GLY A 116 5.74 -37.03 -1.68
N ASN A 117 4.95 -37.31 -2.73
CA ASN A 117 4.15 -36.33 -3.41
C ASN A 117 2.66 -36.52 -3.13
N LYS A 118 1.87 -35.44 -3.21
CA LYS A 118 0.43 -35.47 -2.95
C LYS A 118 0.09 -36.06 -1.59
N ILE A 119 0.77 -35.55 -0.55
CA ILE A 119 0.57 -36.00 0.81
C ILE A 119 -0.04 -34.91 1.68
N SER A 120 -0.92 -35.31 2.61
CA SER A 120 -1.45 -34.42 3.66
C SER A 120 -0.94 -34.94 5.01
N ILE A 121 -0.48 -34.04 5.85
CA ILE A 121 0.11 -34.37 7.14
C ILE A 121 -0.57 -33.62 8.25
N ASN A 122 -1.24 -34.32 9.15
CA ASN A 122 -1.77 -33.79 10.42
C ASN A 122 -0.76 -34.17 11.52
N ASN A 123 0.10 -33.22 11.89
CA ASN A 123 1.18 -33.47 12.83
C ASN A 123 0.81 -33.06 14.26
N TYR A 124 0.47 -34.00 15.10
CA TYR A 124 0.16 -33.83 16.53
C TYR A 124 1.33 -34.13 17.47
N ARG A 125 2.47 -34.59 16.93
CA ARG A 125 3.70 -34.90 17.67
C ARG A 125 4.91 -34.41 16.90
N ASN A 126 6.05 -35.06 17.01
CA ASN A 126 7.29 -34.60 16.41
C ASN A 126 7.66 -35.36 15.15
N VAL A 127 8.18 -34.60 14.19
CA VAL A 127 8.80 -35.14 12.97
C VAL A 127 10.24 -34.62 12.95
N TYR A 128 11.21 -35.52 12.73
CA TYR A 128 12.63 -35.19 12.72
C TYR A 128 13.31 -35.75 11.47
N GLY A 129 13.98 -34.91 10.71
CA GLY A 129 14.96 -35.35 9.72
C GLY A 129 16.09 -36.11 10.37
N GLY A 130 16.70 -37.04 9.66
CA GLY A 130 17.88 -37.80 10.11
C GLY A 130 19.13 -36.89 10.09
N ASN A 131 20.09 -37.19 10.98
CA ASN A 131 21.34 -36.42 11.04
C ASN A 131 22.30 -36.80 9.93
N GLY A 132 23.00 -35.80 9.39
CA GLY A 132 24.17 -35.99 8.55
C GLY A 132 25.39 -36.34 9.40
N LEU A 133 26.08 -37.45 9.06
CA LEU A 133 27.27 -37.93 9.76
C LEU A 133 28.53 -37.84 8.90
N GLY A 134 28.39 -37.30 7.67
CA GLY A 134 29.47 -37.03 6.75
C GLY A 134 30.37 -35.87 7.19
N GLY A 135 31.28 -35.52 6.34
CA GLY A 135 32.13 -34.35 6.52
C GLY A 135 31.67 -33.17 5.67
N SER A 136 32.63 -32.39 5.22
CA SER A 136 32.34 -31.27 4.31
C SER A 136 31.54 -31.72 3.08
N GLY A 137 30.38 -31.09 2.85
CA GLY A 137 29.47 -31.40 1.73
C GLY A 137 28.35 -32.39 2.05
N SER A 138 28.26 -32.88 3.29
CA SER A 138 27.09 -33.65 3.75
C SER A 138 25.91 -32.71 4.13
N SER A 139 24.74 -33.30 4.35
CA SER A 139 23.55 -32.55 4.81
C SER A 139 22.70 -33.38 5.77
N GLY A 140 22.05 -32.71 6.72
CA GLY A 140 20.92 -33.25 7.47
C GLY A 140 19.74 -33.54 6.56
N GLY A 141 18.89 -34.49 6.92
CA GLY A 141 17.66 -34.82 6.21
C GLY A 141 16.55 -33.80 6.49
N ALA A 142 15.66 -33.59 5.55
CA ALA A 142 14.49 -32.78 5.82
C ALA A 142 13.48 -33.47 6.76
N GLY A 143 12.71 -32.68 7.51
CA GLY A 143 11.55 -33.17 8.23
C GLY A 143 10.50 -33.71 7.24
N LEU A 144 10.08 -32.85 6.31
CA LEU A 144 9.14 -33.21 5.25
C LEU A 144 9.71 -32.82 3.89
N SER A 145 9.53 -33.68 2.88
CA SER A 145 9.99 -33.38 1.52
C SER A 145 9.07 -33.96 0.46
N GLY A 146 8.75 -33.16 -0.57
CA GLY A 146 7.99 -33.59 -1.75
C GLY A 146 7.20 -32.45 -2.39
N ASP A 147 6.36 -32.80 -3.36
CA ASP A 147 5.53 -31.87 -4.09
C ASP A 147 4.04 -32.08 -3.78
N ASP A 148 3.23 -31.01 -3.93
CA ASP A 148 1.79 -31.01 -3.62
C ASP A 148 1.51 -31.45 -2.16
N ILE A 149 2.16 -30.82 -1.18
CA ILE A 149 2.07 -31.17 0.23
C ILE A 149 1.12 -30.22 0.98
N ILE A 150 0.27 -30.78 1.84
CA ILE A 150 -0.53 -30.04 2.82
C ILE A 150 -0.05 -30.41 4.22
N VAL A 151 0.27 -29.40 5.04
CA VAL A 151 0.80 -29.58 6.40
C VAL A 151 -0.07 -28.84 7.41
N ASP A 152 -0.76 -29.57 8.27
CA ASP A 152 -1.40 -29.05 9.47
C ASP A 152 -0.51 -29.41 10.67
N ASN A 153 0.32 -28.45 11.12
CA ASN A 153 1.31 -28.68 12.16
C ASN A 153 0.87 -28.13 13.51
N TYR A 154 0.64 -29.01 14.47
CA TYR A 154 0.26 -28.66 15.85
C TYR A 154 1.40 -28.87 16.86
N ARG A 155 2.54 -29.45 16.44
CA ARG A 155 3.72 -29.68 17.28
C ARG A 155 5.00 -29.26 16.57
N SER A 156 5.98 -30.12 16.45
CA SER A 156 7.27 -29.71 15.89
C SER A 156 7.70 -30.56 14.71
N ILE A 157 8.23 -29.89 13.70
CA ILE A 157 8.88 -30.45 12.54
C ILE A 157 10.30 -29.90 12.51
N TYR A 158 11.31 -30.79 12.52
CA TYR A 158 12.72 -30.44 12.54
C TYR A 158 13.43 -30.97 11.31
N GLY A 159 14.28 -30.19 10.72
CA GLY A 159 15.37 -30.71 9.89
C GLY A 159 16.41 -31.42 10.73
N GLY A 160 17.13 -32.36 10.14
CA GLY A 160 18.24 -33.06 10.78
C GLY A 160 19.49 -32.20 10.90
N ASP A 161 20.27 -32.38 11.93
CA ASP A 161 21.55 -31.70 12.13
C ASP A 161 22.66 -32.30 11.26
N ASP A 162 23.68 -31.50 10.91
CA ASP A 162 24.91 -31.97 10.29
C ASP A 162 26.13 -31.16 10.79
N VAL A 163 26.93 -31.75 11.64
CA VAL A 163 28.09 -31.07 12.27
C VAL A 163 29.15 -30.68 11.23
N GLY A 164 29.28 -31.42 10.12
CA GLY A 164 30.30 -31.20 9.09
C GLY A 164 29.81 -30.46 7.84
N GLY A 165 28.50 -30.33 7.67
CA GLY A 165 27.88 -29.85 6.45
C GLY A 165 26.70 -28.87 6.69
N THR A 166 25.63 -29.04 5.95
CA THR A 166 24.45 -28.16 6.03
C THR A 166 23.31 -28.87 6.78
N GLY A 167 22.68 -28.20 7.73
CA GLY A 167 21.45 -28.67 8.39
C GLY A 167 20.34 -28.94 7.37
N GLY A 168 19.46 -29.90 7.65
CA GLY A 168 18.28 -30.19 6.82
C GLY A 168 17.19 -29.16 6.99
N SER A 169 16.34 -28.96 5.99
CA SER A 169 15.15 -28.09 6.12
C SER A 169 14.06 -28.75 6.97
N GLY A 170 13.26 -27.97 7.67
CA GLY A 170 12.05 -28.46 8.32
C GLY A 170 11.07 -29.02 7.29
N VAL A 171 10.72 -28.24 6.28
CA VAL A 171 9.85 -28.62 5.15
C VAL A 171 10.48 -28.17 3.84
N THR A 172 10.45 -29.01 2.81
CA THR A 172 10.99 -28.63 1.49
C THR A 172 10.23 -29.26 0.33
N GLY A 173 10.12 -28.51 -0.80
CA GLY A 173 9.49 -28.97 -2.04
C GLY A 173 8.75 -27.89 -2.80
N SER A 174 7.76 -28.29 -3.60
CA SER A 174 6.95 -27.36 -4.39
C SER A 174 5.44 -27.55 -4.15
N ASN A 175 4.64 -26.50 -4.40
CA ASN A 175 3.19 -26.50 -4.16
C ASN A 175 2.84 -26.91 -2.72
N ILE A 176 3.41 -26.21 -1.76
CA ILE A 176 3.25 -26.55 -0.33
C ILE A 176 2.27 -25.60 0.35
N THR A 177 1.27 -26.17 1.02
CA THR A 177 0.38 -25.41 1.91
C THR A 177 0.69 -25.79 3.36
N VAL A 178 0.94 -24.78 4.21
CA VAL A 178 1.30 -24.95 5.62
C VAL A 178 0.36 -24.17 6.51
N HIS A 179 -0.27 -24.84 7.47
CA HIS A 179 -0.92 -24.24 8.63
C HIS A 179 -0.11 -24.60 9.87
N ASN A 180 0.65 -23.64 10.40
CA ASN A 180 1.57 -23.88 11.49
C ASN A 180 1.07 -23.30 12.81
N SER A 181 0.58 -24.13 13.70
CA SER A 181 0.29 -23.81 15.11
C SER A 181 1.34 -24.37 16.07
N GLY A 182 2.39 -25.00 15.54
CA GLY A 182 3.53 -25.57 16.28
C GLY A 182 4.87 -24.92 15.88
N GLY A 183 5.95 -25.68 15.93
CA GLY A 183 7.27 -25.24 15.48
C GLY A 183 7.68 -25.89 14.16
N ILE A 184 8.26 -25.13 13.25
CA ILE A 184 8.96 -25.66 12.07
C ILE A 184 10.38 -25.09 12.08
N LEU A 185 11.38 -25.97 12.23
CA LEU A 185 12.75 -25.56 12.46
C LEU A 185 13.71 -26.25 11.48
N GLY A 186 14.63 -25.48 10.93
CA GLY A 186 15.78 -26.02 10.22
C GLY A 186 16.76 -26.71 11.16
N GLY A 187 17.52 -27.68 10.63
CA GLY A 187 18.59 -28.36 11.35
C GLY A 187 19.84 -27.50 11.49
N ASN A 188 20.67 -27.83 12.48
CA ASN A 188 21.93 -27.13 12.71
C ASN A 188 23.05 -27.69 11.85
N GLY A 189 24.08 -26.86 11.55
CA GLY A 189 25.21 -27.29 10.73
C GLY A 189 26.38 -26.32 10.70
N VAL A 190 27.28 -26.55 9.74
CA VAL A 190 28.24 -25.51 9.32
C VAL A 190 27.46 -24.36 8.69
N ASN A 191 26.49 -24.69 7.85
CA ASN A 191 25.40 -23.79 7.47
C ASN A 191 24.10 -24.34 8.06
N GLY A 192 23.27 -23.50 8.68
CA GLY A 192 21.96 -23.90 9.16
C GLY A 192 21.03 -24.28 8.01
N GLY A 193 20.10 -25.21 8.26
CA GLY A 193 19.03 -25.54 7.32
C GLY A 193 17.88 -24.54 7.43
N ASP A 194 17.08 -24.42 6.38
CA ASP A 194 15.91 -23.52 6.39
C ASP A 194 14.75 -24.13 7.19
N GLY A 195 13.89 -23.28 7.75
CA GLY A 195 12.64 -23.75 8.32
C GLY A 195 11.74 -24.33 7.24
N ILE A 196 11.43 -23.55 6.21
CA ILE A 196 10.68 -23.97 5.02
C ILE A 196 11.44 -23.48 3.79
N ASN A 197 11.68 -24.40 2.82
CA ASN A 197 12.35 -24.05 1.57
C ASN A 197 11.58 -24.61 0.38
N GLY A 198 11.32 -23.79 -0.66
CA GLY A 198 10.68 -24.32 -1.85
C GLY A 198 10.07 -23.30 -2.79
N SER A 199 9.13 -23.77 -3.60
CA SER A 199 8.43 -22.92 -4.55
C SER A 199 6.91 -23.08 -4.44
N ASN A 200 6.18 -21.99 -4.77
CA ASN A 200 4.73 -21.95 -4.67
C ASN A 200 4.25 -22.35 -3.26
N LEU A 201 4.66 -21.52 -2.29
CA LEU A 201 4.41 -21.75 -0.87
C LEU A 201 3.22 -20.91 -0.38
N PHE A 202 2.24 -21.55 0.25
CA PHE A 202 1.13 -20.91 0.95
C PHE A 202 1.23 -21.19 2.45
N ILE A 203 1.61 -20.19 3.25
CA ILE A 203 1.96 -20.40 4.66
C ILE A 203 1.06 -19.51 5.53
N THR A 204 0.38 -20.14 6.48
CA THR A 204 -0.24 -19.49 7.63
C THR A 204 0.53 -19.89 8.88
N ASN A 205 1.15 -18.92 9.56
CA ASN A 205 1.95 -19.16 10.75
C ASN A 205 1.33 -18.51 11.97
N ASP A 206 0.86 -19.32 12.91
CA ASP A 206 0.30 -18.88 14.19
C ASP A 206 1.29 -19.08 15.36
N ASN A 207 2.47 -19.70 15.12
CA ASN A 207 3.46 -19.95 16.16
C ASN A 207 4.88 -19.65 15.65
N MET A 208 5.72 -20.63 15.42
CA MET A 208 7.15 -20.40 15.14
C MET A 208 7.63 -21.13 13.88
N ILE A 209 8.29 -20.37 12.99
CA ILE A 209 9.12 -20.91 11.92
C ILE A 209 10.51 -20.31 12.09
N SER A 210 11.56 -21.16 12.12
CA SER A 210 12.93 -20.71 12.34
C SER A 210 13.92 -21.46 11.45
N GLY A 211 14.91 -20.73 10.95
CA GLY A 211 16.12 -21.35 10.40
C GLY A 211 16.97 -22.02 11.47
N GLY A 212 17.82 -22.93 11.06
CA GLY A 212 18.76 -23.65 11.91
C GLY A 212 20.02 -22.84 12.25
N TYR A 213 20.71 -23.22 13.33
CA TYR A 213 21.99 -22.64 13.69
C TYR A 213 23.09 -23.04 12.69
N GLY A 214 23.93 -22.07 12.29
CA GLY A 214 25.10 -22.32 11.46
C GLY A 214 26.38 -21.76 12.05
N ILE A 215 27.48 -22.52 11.98
CA ILE A 215 28.81 -22.06 12.41
C ILE A 215 29.30 -20.91 11.50
N LYS A 216 28.94 -20.95 10.22
CA LYS A 216 29.27 -19.92 9.22
C LYS A 216 28.04 -19.05 8.92
N GLN A 217 26.95 -19.67 8.55
CA GLN A 217 25.72 -19.00 8.12
C GLN A 217 24.50 -19.67 8.77
N GLY A 218 23.62 -18.89 9.40
CA GLY A 218 22.31 -19.36 9.83
C GLY A 218 21.40 -19.67 8.64
N GLY A 219 20.49 -20.64 8.79
CA GLY A 219 19.46 -20.92 7.78
C GLY A 219 18.37 -19.84 7.76
N ASP A 220 17.70 -19.66 6.64
CA ASP A 220 16.54 -18.80 6.56
C ASP A 220 15.31 -19.46 7.21
N ALA A 221 14.40 -18.67 7.79
CA ALA A 221 13.18 -19.29 8.29
C ALA A 221 12.30 -19.76 7.12
N ILE A 222 12.15 -18.94 6.10
CA ILE A 222 11.41 -19.26 4.87
C ILE A 222 12.25 -18.80 3.69
N SER A 223 12.54 -19.71 2.75
CA SER A 223 13.28 -19.39 1.52
C SER A 223 12.61 -19.97 0.28
N GLY A 224 12.67 -19.26 -0.83
CA GLY A 224 12.15 -19.77 -2.10
C GLY A 224 11.54 -18.71 -3.03
N ASN A 225 10.63 -19.14 -3.88
CA ASN A 225 9.92 -18.28 -4.81
C ASN A 225 8.40 -18.53 -4.82
N GLN A 226 7.63 -17.52 -5.22
CA GLN A 226 6.17 -17.54 -5.17
C GLN A 226 5.64 -17.87 -3.76
N ILE A 227 6.02 -17.02 -2.78
CA ILE A 227 5.69 -17.20 -1.38
C ILE A 227 4.49 -16.32 -1.00
N THR A 228 3.45 -16.91 -0.45
CA THR A 228 2.38 -16.20 0.25
C THR A 228 2.45 -16.54 1.74
N LEU A 229 2.73 -15.55 2.57
CA LEU A 229 2.86 -15.69 4.02
C LEU A 229 1.82 -14.85 4.77
N ASN A 230 0.96 -15.51 5.55
CA ASN A 230 0.12 -14.88 6.57
C ASN A 230 0.76 -15.18 7.93
N ASN A 231 1.40 -14.20 8.54
CA ASN A 231 2.13 -14.39 9.79
C ASN A 231 1.43 -13.76 10.99
N ASN A 232 0.95 -14.56 11.91
CA ASN A 232 0.45 -14.15 13.23
C ASN A 232 1.44 -14.51 14.36
N GLY A 233 2.47 -15.32 14.05
CA GLY A 233 3.44 -15.83 15.00
C GLY A 233 4.84 -15.24 14.82
N ILE A 234 5.85 -16.06 14.98
CA ILE A 234 7.27 -15.70 14.87
C ILE A 234 7.86 -16.40 13.65
N VAL A 235 8.50 -15.60 12.78
CA VAL A 235 9.33 -16.10 11.67
C VAL A 235 10.72 -15.50 11.85
N GLN A 236 11.70 -16.35 12.16
CA GLN A 236 13.01 -15.91 12.60
C GLN A 236 14.14 -16.66 11.87
N GLY A 237 15.09 -15.91 11.32
CA GLY A 237 16.32 -16.48 10.76
C GLY A 237 17.15 -17.24 11.78
N GLY A 238 17.91 -18.21 11.32
CA GLY A 238 18.81 -19.02 12.13
C GLY A 238 20.04 -18.24 12.61
N TYR A 239 20.61 -18.68 13.72
CA TYR A 239 21.81 -18.09 14.28
C TYR A 239 23.05 -18.43 13.45
N GLY A 240 23.96 -17.45 13.29
CA GLY A 240 25.27 -17.61 12.66
C GLY A 240 26.00 -16.28 12.57
N PRO A 241 27.32 -16.26 12.29
CA PRO A 241 28.05 -15.01 11.99
C PRO A 241 27.41 -14.22 10.86
N ASP A 242 27.00 -14.93 9.81
CA ASP A 242 26.08 -14.46 8.77
C ASP A 242 24.72 -15.09 9.07
N GLY A 243 23.89 -14.43 9.89
CA GLY A 243 22.59 -14.94 10.31
C GLY A 243 21.62 -15.08 9.14
N GLY A 244 20.70 -16.03 9.23
CA GLY A 244 19.62 -16.21 8.27
C GLY A 244 18.58 -15.10 8.32
N CYS A 245 17.83 -14.96 7.23
CA CYS A 245 16.68 -14.06 7.13
C CYS A 245 15.42 -14.68 7.71
N SER A 246 14.42 -13.88 8.04
CA SER A 246 13.08 -14.40 8.26
C SER A 246 12.45 -14.86 6.94
N VAL A 247 12.60 -14.09 5.87
CA VAL A 247 12.12 -14.48 4.53
C VAL A 247 13.13 -14.07 3.47
N TYR A 248 13.43 -14.98 2.55
CA TYR A 248 14.32 -14.79 1.41
C TYR A 248 13.70 -15.33 0.12
N GLY A 249 13.71 -14.54 -0.97
CA GLY A 249 13.32 -15.05 -2.29
C GLY A 249 12.71 -14.03 -3.23
N GLU A 250 11.91 -14.50 -4.18
CA GLU A 250 11.25 -13.68 -5.21
C GLU A 250 9.74 -13.97 -5.29
N ASP A 251 8.97 -13.03 -5.83
CA ASP A 251 7.50 -13.11 -5.89
C ASP A 251 6.87 -13.39 -4.50
N ILE A 252 7.20 -12.56 -3.53
CA ILE A 252 6.82 -12.75 -2.12
C ILE A 252 5.69 -11.82 -1.72
N HIS A 253 4.63 -12.39 -1.15
CA HIS A 253 3.50 -11.64 -0.59
C HIS A 253 3.36 -11.93 0.90
N ILE A 254 3.57 -10.92 1.74
CA ILE A 254 3.54 -11.04 3.20
C ILE A 254 2.42 -10.20 3.79
N ASN A 255 1.55 -10.84 4.57
CA ASN A 255 0.62 -10.18 5.50
C ASN A 255 1.16 -10.43 6.92
N ASN A 256 1.71 -9.40 7.57
CA ASN A 256 2.36 -9.54 8.86
C ASN A 256 1.57 -8.92 10.01
N HIS A 257 1.08 -9.75 10.91
CA HIS A 257 0.54 -9.41 12.23
C HIS A 257 1.47 -9.84 13.37
N GLY A 258 2.49 -10.64 13.08
CA GLY A 258 3.42 -11.21 14.04
C GLY A 258 4.81 -10.58 13.99
N ASN A 259 5.80 -11.38 14.30
CA ASN A 259 7.20 -11.00 14.32
C ASN A 259 7.95 -11.60 13.14
N LEU A 260 8.62 -10.75 12.35
CA LEU A 260 9.60 -11.13 11.34
C LEU A 260 10.95 -10.64 11.80
N SER A 261 11.91 -11.52 12.04
CA SER A 261 13.22 -11.15 12.58
C SER A 261 14.36 -11.81 11.82
N GLY A 262 15.31 -10.97 11.35
CA GLY A 262 16.69 -11.43 11.26
C GLY A 262 17.23 -11.75 12.65
N LEU A 263 18.28 -12.53 12.77
CA LEU A 263 18.82 -12.79 14.09
C LEU A 263 19.54 -11.55 14.66
N TYR A 264 19.40 -11.32 15.97
CA TYR A 264 20.19 -10.31 16.68
C TYR A 264 21.66 -10.74 16.77
N ASN A 265 22.54 -9.90 16.24
CA ASN A 265 23.98 -10.10 16.32
C ASN A 265 24.57 -9.23 17.45
N SER A 266 24.92 -9.85 18.55
CA SER A 266 25.44 -9.14 19.73
C SER A 266 26.81 -8.47 19.51
N GLN A 267 27.58 -8.89 18.50
CA GLN A 267 28.85 -8.25 18.17
C GLN A 267 28.67 -6.93 17.39
N LYS A 268 27.57 -6.84 16.62
CA LYS A 268 27.19 -5.66 15.84
C LYS A 268 26.19 -4.78 16.59
N ASP A 269 25.65 -5.24 17.72
CA ASP A 269 24.54 -4.60 18.45
C ASP A 269 23.34 -4.28 17.56
N ALA A 270 23.04 -5.15 16.61
CA ALA A 270 21.99 -4.98 15.61
C ALA A 270 21.41 -6.32 15.18
N TYR A 271 20.19 -6.28 14.63
CA TYR A 271 19.64 -7.43 13.91
C TYR A 271 20.30 -7.56 12.52
N ASN A 272 20.49 -8.79 12.07
CA ASN A 272 20.80 -9.07 10.66
C ASN A 272 19.61 -8.72 9.78
N THR A 273 19.78 -8.76 8.45
CA THR A 273 18.69 -8.53 7.50
C THR A 273 17.51 -9.45 7.79
N SER A 274 16.32 -8.88 7.93
CA SER A 274 15.11 -9.65 8.19
C SER A 274 14.53 -10.22 6.91
N ILE A 275 14.35 -9.39 5.89
CA ILE A 275 13.70 -9.80 4.64
C ILE A 275 14.60 -9.45 3.47
N ILE A 276 14.77 -10.40 2.53
CA ILE A 276 15.45 -10.15 1.26
C ILE A 276 14.53 -10.52 0.11
N PHE A 277 14.17 -9.52 -0.69
CA PHE A 277 13.51 -9.69 -1.97
C PHE A 277 14.57 -9.79 -3.06
N SER A 278 14.72 -10.97 -3.66
CA SER A 278 15.74 -11.21 -4.66
C SER A 278 15.31 -10.91 -6.09
N GLY A 279 14.01 -10.74 -6.33
CA GLY A 279 13.41 -10.43 -7.63
C GLY A 279 11.90 -10.48 -7.59
N GLY A 280 11.26 -10.28 -8.75
CA GLY A 280 9.84 -10.41 -8.98
C GLY A 280 8.97 -9.27 -8.44
N TYR A 281 7.69 -9.55 -8.26
CA TYR A 281 6.70 -8.62 -7.73
C TYR A 281 6.36 -8.97 -6.28
N ASN A 282 6.69 -8.09 -5.35
CA ASN A 282 6.61 -8.35 -3.93
C ASN A 282 5.64 -7.41 -3.23
N SER A 283 5.03 -7.87 -2.13
CA SER A 283 4.24 -7.01 -1.24
C SER A 283 4.48 -7.34 0.22
N LEU A 284 4.46 -6.29 1.05
CA LEU A 284 4.59 -6.39 2.50
C LEU A 284 3.53 -5.50 3.14
N ASP A 285 2.49 -6.11 3.66
CA ASP A 285 1.44 -5.46 4.43
C ASP A 285 1.80 -5.55 5.92
N ILE A 286 1.99 -4.40 6.56
CA ILE A 286 2.43 -4.26 7.96
C ILE A 286 1.24 -3.76 8.79
N TYR A 287 0.81 -4.54 9.77
CA TYR A 287 -0.30 -4.19 10.66
C TYR A 287 0.21 -3.63 11.99
N SER A 288 -0.66 -3.00 12.77
CA SER A 288 -0.31 -2.30 14.00
C SER A 288 0.27 -3.19 15.12
N ASP A 289 0.05 -4.48 15.06
CA ASP A 289 0.56 -5.51 15.96
C ASP A 289 1.84 -6.18 15.47
N SER A 290 2.33 -5.77 14.30
CA SER A 290 3.53 -6.32 13.67
C SER A 290 4.82 -5.84 14.33
N VAL A 291 5.83 -6.71 14.29
CA VAL A 291 7.22 -6.36 14.61
C VAL A 291 8.12 -6.86 13.48
N ILE A 292 8.99 -5.97 12.97
CA ILE A 292 10.05 -6.34 12.03
C ILE A 292 11.38 -5.93 12.63
N ASN A 293 12.26 -6.90 12.89
CA ASN A 293 13.59 -6.68 13.44
C ASN A 293 14.67 -7.06 12.42
N GLY A 294 15.40 -6.07 11.97
CA GLY A 294 16.41 -6.17 10.93
C GLY A 294 16.01 -5.45 9.63
N ASP A 295 16.99 -5.31 8.75
CA ASP A 295 16.81 -4.57 7.50
C ASP A 295 15.88 -5.29 6.53
N ILE A 296 15.19 -4.50 5.73
CA ILE A 296 14.48 -4.94 4.53
C ILE A 296 15.37 -4.60 3.34
N LYS A 297 15.68 -5.60 2.52
CA LYS A 297 16.58 -5.46 1.38
C LYS A 297 15.95 -5.94 0.09
N LEU A 298 15.98 -5.10 -0.93
CA LEU A 298 15.82 -5.50 -2.32
C LEU A 298 17.20 -5.74 -2.89
N ALA A 299 17.45 -6.93 -3.38
CA ALA A 299 18.72 -7.25 -4.05
C ALA A 299 18.82 -6.49 -5.37
N SER A 300 20.04 -6.17 -5.76
CA SER A 300 20.32 -5.64 -7.11
C SER A 300 19.98 -6.69 -8.16
N ILE A 301 19.36 -6.24 -9.25
CA ILE A 301 18.95 -7.10 -10.35
C ILE A 301 19.72 -6.77 -11.64
N PRO A 302 19.89 -7.76 -12.54
CA PRO A 302 20.50 -7.49 -13.84
C PRO A 302 19.59 -6.60 -14.70
N VAL A 303 20.16 -5.98 -15.72
CA VAL A 303 19.45 -5.20 -16.72
C VAL A 303 18.31 -6.04 -17.31
N ASN A 304 17.08 -5.49 -17.34
CA ASN A 304 15.81 -6.14 -17.71
C ASN A 304 15.24 -7.14 -16.69
N GLY A 305 15.78 -7.27 -15.49
CA GLY A 305 15.13 -7.95 -14.38
C GLY A 305 14.01 -7.08 -13.77
N THR A 306 13.22 -7.68 -12.88
CA THR A 306 12.21 -6.97 -12.08
C THR A 306 12.44 -7.31 -10.62
N ASN A 307 12.44 -6.29 -9.76
CA ASN A 307 12.37 -6.45 -8.31
C ASN A 307 11.60 -5.25 -7.74
N GLU A 308 10.31 -5.42 -7.64
CA GLU A 308 9.39 -4.39 -7.14
C GLU A 308 8.84 -4.81 -5.78
N LEU A 309 8.75 -3.87 -4.86
CA LEU A 309 8.15 -4.07 -3.56
C LEU A 309 7.13 -2.99 -3.25
N ILE A 310 5.93 -3.40 -2.89
CA ILE A 310 4.90 -2.52 -2.35
C ILE A 310 4.87 -2.73 -0.83
N ILE A 311 5.22 -1.70 -0.07
CA ILE A 311 5.07 -1.69 1.39
C ILE A 311 3.82 -0.88 1.74
N LYS A 312 2.87 -1.53 2.44
CA LYS A 312 1.68 -0.88 3.00
C LYS A 312 1.76 -0.89 4.52
N ASN A 313 1.77 0.31 5.09
CA ASN A 313 1.67 0.48 6.53
C ASN A 313 0.19 0.69 6.91
N ILE A 314 -0.44 -0.38 7.40
CA ILE A 314 -1.87 -0.40 7.72
C ILE A 314 -2.07 0.01 9.18
N ASN A 315 -2.95 1.00 9.42
CA ASN A 315 -3.32 1.48 10.76
C ASN A 315 -2.20 2.18 11.56
N ASN A 316 -1.31 2.94 10.92
CA ASN A 316 -0.19 3.63 11.58
C ASN A 316 0.70 2.66 12.37
N ALA A 317 1.10 1.59 11.73
CA ALA A 317 1.86 0.51 12.32
C ALA A 317 3.21 0.96 12.90
N THR A 318 3.77 0.08 13.69
CA THR A 318 4.99 0.19 14.46
C THR A 318 6.23 0.45 13.61
N ALA A 319 7.26 0.96 14.26
CA ALA A 319 8.57 1.15 13.66
C ALA A 319 9.19 -0.20 13.22
N ILE A 320 9.83 -0.19 12.05
CA ILE A 320 10.71 -1.25 11.59
C ILE A 320 12.06 -1.05 12.30
N ASN A 321 12.49 -2.03 13.09
CA ASN A 321 13.78 -2.01 13.80
C ASN A 321 14.94 -2.38 12.87
N GLY A 322 15.08 -1.63 11.79
CA GLY A 322 16.06 -1.82 10.74
C GLY A 322 15.93 -0.76 9.67
N GLY A 323 16.73 -0.87 8.63
CA GLY A 323 16.75 0.02 7.48
C GLY A 323 16.01 -0.55 6.27
N LEU A 324 16.04 0.23 5.19
CA LEU A 324 15.55 -0.17 3.87
C LEU A 324 16.67 0.03 2.85
N MET A 325 17.09 -1.05 2.20
CA MET A 325 18.12 -1.03 1.18
C MET A 325 17.49 -1.36 -0.18
N ILE A 326 17.50 -0.42 -1.10
CA ILE A 326 16.93 -0.60 -2.44
C ILE A 326 18.11 -0.76 -3.39
N GLY A 327 18.38 -1.99 -3.81
CA GLY A 327 19.50 -2.33 -4.68
C GLY A 327 19.29 -1.87 -6.12
N ASN A 328 20.39 -1.79 -6.87
CA ASN A 328 20.42 -1.33 -8.26
C ASN A 328 19.30 -1.99 -9.10
N GLY A 329 18.58 -1.17 -9.87
CA GLY A 329 17.48 -1.58 -10.74
C GLY A 329 16.17 -1.95 -10.04
N SER A 330 16.11 -1.91 -8.70
CA SER A 330 14.93 -2.27 -7.92
C SER A 330 14.04 -1.06 -7.62
N SER A 331 12.76 -1.32 -7.36
CA SER A 331 11.76 -0.28 -7.09
C SER A 331 10.97 -0.55 -5.83
N VAL A 332 10.77 0.48 -4.99
CA VAL A 332 9.90 0.40 -3.81
C VAL A 332 8.77 1.42 -3.91
N TYR A 333 7.55 0.99 -3.62
CA TYR A 333 6.35 1.81 -3.48
C TYR A 333 5.94 1.83 -2.01
N LEU A 334 6.01 2.99 -1.36
CA LEU A 334 5.60 3.16 0.03
C LEU A 334 4.22 3.80 0.09
N SER A 335 3.27 3.10 0.69
CA SER A 335 1.94 3.60 0.97
C SER A 335 1.57 3.40 2.44
N GLY A 336 0.85 4.37 3.00
CA GLY A 336 0.49 4.39 4.41
C GLY A 336 1.15 5.54 5.17
N LYS A 337 0.49 5.98 6.23
CA LYS A 337 0.95 7.12 7.03
C LYS A 337 2.03 6.66 8.02
N ASN A 338 3.10 7.46 8.16
CA ASN A 338 4.14 7.31 9.19
C ASN A 338 4.89 5.97 9.15
N SER A 339 5.57 5.67 8.05
CA SER A 339 6.51 4.55 7.97
C SER A 339 7.81 4.95 8.67
N ILE A 340 8.14 4.29 9.79
CA ILE A 340 9.32 4.59 10.60
C ILE A 340 10.32 3.44 10.48
N PHE A 341 11.52 3.77 10.01
CA PHE A 341 12.67 2.87 9.96
C PHE A 341 13.70 3.34 11.01
N ASN A 342 13.94 2.55 12.03
CA ASN A 342 14.95 2.86 13.06
C ASN A 342 16.40 2.67 12.55
N GLY A 343 16.58 2.29 11.30
CA GLY A 343 17.83 2.19 10.57
C GLY A 343 17.94 3.22 9.45
N ASN A 344 18.82 2.95 8.50
CA ASN A 344 19.09 3.83 7.37
C ASN A 344 18.29 3.42 6.13
N ILE A 345 17.93 4.39 5.30
CA ILE A 345 17.40 4.15 3.96
C ILE A 345 18.49 4.46 2.93
N SER A 346 18.76 3.51 2.03
CA SER A 346 19.67 3.68 0.91
C SER A 346 18.99 3.32 -0.39
N ILE A 347 19.06 4.23 -1.36
CA ILE A 347 18.56 4.04 -2.72
C ILE A 347 19.78 4.01 -3.62
N ASP A 348 20.08 2.84 -4.19
CA ASP A 348 21.26 2.62 -5.02
C ASP A 348 21.06 3.19 -6.45
N GLU A 349 22.11 3.14 -7.25
CA GLU A 349 22.12 3.53 -8.66
C GLU A 349 21.01 2.79 -9.44
N ASP A 350 20.32 3.46 -10.36
CA ASP A 350 19.17 2.94 -11.11
C ASP A 350 18.02 2.38 -10.26
N ALA A 351 18.07 2.52 -8.95
CA ALA A 351 16.99 2.13 -8.05
C ALA A 351 15.97 3.28 -7.87
N SER A 352 14.74 2.93 -7.52
CA SER A 352 13.68 3.93 -7.31
C SER A 352 12.90 3.75 -6.03
N MET A 353 12.55 4.89 -5.40
CA MET A 353 11.55 4.97 -4.35
C MET A 353 10.37 5.80 -4.84
N ASN A 354 9.16 5.28 -4.64
CA ASN A 354 7.91 5.91 -5.10
C ASN A 354 7.07 6.30 -3.88
N LEU A 355 6.72 7.59 -3.79
CA LEU A 355 5.99 8.20 -2.69
C LEU A 355 4.78 8.97 -3.20
N SER A 356 3.74 9.11 -2.37
CA SER A 356 2.57 9.95 -2.69
C SER A 356 2.37 11.00 -1.61
N VAL A 357 2.17 12.25 -2.02
CA VAL A 357 1.87 13.36 -1.10
C VAL A 357 0.59 13.08 -0.31
N GLY A 358 0.67 13.22 1.00
CA GLY A 358 -0.46 12.97 1.91
C GLY A 358 -0.70 11.50 2.28
N ASN A 359 -0.07 10.56 1.60
CA ASN A 359 -0.16 9.12 1.88
C ASN A 359 1.14 8.49 2.37
N ALA A 360 2.27 9.17 2.21
CA ALA A 360 3.56 8.71 2.70
C ALA A 360 4.20 9.79 3.57
N ASN A 361 4.65 9.40 4.75
CA ASN A 361 5.59 10.15 5.58
C ASN A 361 6.58 9.12 6.10
N VAL A 362 7.78 9.12 5.53
CA VAL A 362 8.82 8.14 5.83
C VAL A 362 9.88 8.78 6.72
N HIS A 363 10.15 8.15 7.84
CA HIS A 363 11.19 8.56 8.77
C HIS A 363 12.27 7.49 8.86
N ALA A 364 13.54 7.91 8.89
CA ALA A 364 14.69 7.03 9.06
C ALA A 364 15.83 7.75 9.81
N ASN A 365 16.80 6.99 10.32
CA ASN A 365 17.98 7.58 10.95
C ASN A 365 18.77 8.41 9.91
N THR A 366 19.11 7.83 8.77
CA THR A 366 19.75 8.52 7.62
C THR A 366 19.04 8.11 6.33
N ILE A 367 18.91 9.04 5.37
CA ILE A 367 18.39 8.74 4.04
C ILE A 367 19.43 9.14 3.00
N THR A 368 19.81 8.21 2.12
CA THR A 368 20.82 8.44 1.08
C THR A 368 20.28 8.06 -0.29
N LEU A 369 20.25 9.03 -1.18
CA LEU A 369 20.02 8.85 -2.61
C LEU A 369 21.39 8.86 -3.29
N LYS A 370 21.83 7.70 -3.81
CA LYS A 370 23.09 7.60 -4.55
C LYS A 370 22.95 8.17 -5.96
N SER A 371 24.08 8.33 -6.66
CA SER A 371 24.09 8.76 -8.06
C SER A 371 23.10 7.96 -8.92
N ASP A 372 22.44 8.64 -9.84
CA ASP A 372 21.49 8.06 -10.81
C ASP A 372 20.31 7.29 -10.16
N SER A 373 20.06 7.49 -8.86
CA SER A 373 18.88 6.99 -8.20
C SER A 373 17.66 7.86 -8.47
N TRP A 374 16.45 7.29 -8.29
CA TRP A 374 15.19 7.94 -8.60
C TRP A 374 14.30 8.06 -7.37
N LEU A 375 13.75 9.25 -7.16
CA LEU A 375 12.67 9.50 -6.21
C LEU A 375 11.46 10.00 -6.98
N ASN A 376 10.46 9.15 -7.15
CA ASN A 376 9.23 9.45 -7.87
C ASN A 376 8.16 9.90 -6.89
N ILE A 377 7.60 11.08 -7.09
CA ILE A 377 6.64 11.71 -6.18
C ILE A 377 5.32 11.94 -6.90
N ASP A 378 4.29 11.22 -6.48
CA ASP A 378 2.92 11.49 -6.89
C ASP A 378 2.36 12.66 -6.07
N THR A 379 2.13 13.77 -6.74
CA THR A 379 1.56 14.99 -6.17
C THR A 379 0.05 15.12 -6.40
N SER A 380 -0.63 14.04 -6.83
CA SER A 380 -2.06 13.99 -7.16
C SER A 380 -2.98 13.96 -5.93
N ILE A 381 -2.64 14.70 -4.89
CA ILE A 381 -3.48 14.82 -3.69
C ILE A 381 -4.76 15.62 -4.00
N LYS A 382 -5.93 15.03 -3.74
CA LYS A 382 -7.23 15.66 -4.01
C LYS A 382 -7.65 16.72 -2.98
N ASN A 383 -7.16 16.60 -1.75
CA ASN A 383 -7.50 17.48 -0.64
C ASN A 383 -6.22 18.04 -0.02
N TRP A 384 -5.88 19.28 -0.38
CA TRP A 384 -4.72 19.98 0.14
C TRP A 384 -5.11 20.74 1.40
N THR A 385 -4.82 20.17 2.59
CA THR A 385 -5.30 20.67 3.89
C THR A 385 -4.19 21.13 4.85
N GLN A 386 -2.92 21.08 4.41
CA GLN A 386 -1.75 21.47 5.19
C GLN A 386 -0.87 22.41 4.38
N ASP A 387 -0.14 23.29 5.04
CA ASP A 387 0.78 24.23 4.39
C ASP A 387 1.88 23.48 3.62
N TYR A 388 2.34 22.36 4.17
CA TYR A 388 3.24 21.42 3.51
C TYR A 388 3.01 20.00 3.99
N TYR A 389 3.42 19.04 3.17
CA TYR A 389 3.46 17.61 3.50
C TYR A 389 4.90 17.15 3.57
N THR A 390 5.30 16.52 4.68
CA THR A 390 6.59 15.87 4.80
C THR A 390 6.51 14.51 4.09
N LEU A 391 7.39 14.27 3.13
CA LEU A 391 7.54 12.99 2.42
C LEU A 391 8.60 12.12 3.08
N LEU A 392 9.76 12.71 3.35
CA LEU A 392 10.89 12.06 4.01
C LEU A 392 11.33 12.92 5.19
N SER A 393 11.74 12.26 6.26
CA SER A 393 12.39 12.91 7.41
C SER A 393 13.51 12.03 7.95
N SER A 394 14.55 12.65 8.52
CA SER A 394 15.74 11.95 8.98
C SER A 394 16.26 12.58 10.26
N ASP A 395 16.85 11.76 11.16
CA ASP A 395 17.49 12.24 12.39
C ASP A 395 18.82 12.93 12.10
N THR A 396 19.57 12.43 11.13
CA THR A 396 20.95 12.88 10.88
C THR A 396 21.15 13.59 9.52
N GLY A 397 20.13 13.58 8.66
CA GLY A 397 20.12 14.28 7.38
C GLY A 397 19.75 13.39 6.18
N ILE A 398 19.35 14.05 5.11
CA ILE A 398 19.01 13.46 3.81
C ILE A 398 20.11 13.86 2.83
N SER A 399 20.86 12.89 2.33
CA SER A 399 21.91 13.10 1.33
C SER A 399 21.39 12.73 -0.05
N ILE A 400 21.47 13.68 -0.98
CA ILE A 400 21.04 13.50 -2.38
C ILE A 400 22.26 13.78 -3.26
N ALA A 401 22.70 12.78 -4.03
CA ALA A 401 23.80 12.97 -4.98
C ALA A 401 23.38 13.89 -6.13
N ASP A 402 24.35 14.65 -6.70
CA ASP A 402 24.07 15.69 -7.70
C ASP A 402 23.33 15.23 -8.95
N ASN A 403 23.50 13.99 -9.37
CA ASN A 403 22.83 13.38 -10.53
C ASN A 403 21.68 12.43 -10.17
N SER A 404 21.19 12.49 -8.93
CA SER A 404 19.95 11.82 -8.56
C SER A 404 18.74 12.52 -9.17
N HIS A 405 17.68 11.77 -9.43
CA HIS A 405 16.49 12.25 -10.11
C HIS A 405 15.31 12.35 -9.13
N ILE A 406 14.85 13.57 -8.85
CA ILE A 406 13.58 13.80 -8.13
C ILE A 406 12.53 14.17 -9.18
N VAL A 407 11.60 13.25 -9.45
CA VAL A 407 10.57 13.38 -10.47
C VAL A 407 9.20 13.54 -9.80
N GLN A 408 8.49 14.61 -10.16
CA GLN A 408 7.13 14.84 -9.72
C GLN A 408 6.16 14.56 -10.86
N TYR A 409 5.06 13.87 -10.57
CA TYR A 409 3.96 13.71 -11.51
C TYR A 409 2.63 13.98 -10.82
N ASN A 410 1.64 14.42 -11.57
CA ASN A 410 0.33 14.78 -11.05
C ASN A 410 -0.76 14.53 -12.10
N VAL A 411 -1.54 13.46 -11.88
CA VAL A 411 -2.64 13.08 -12.78
C VAL A 411 -3.87 14.00 -12.70
N LEU A 412 -3.90 14.94 -11.75
CA LEU A 412 -4.95 15.96 -11.69
C LEU A 412 -4.67 17.15 -12.62
N LEU A 413 -3.44 17.26 -13.15
CA LEU A 413 -3.04 18.32 -14.07
C LEU A 413 -3.37 17.94 -15.53
N THR A 414 -3.76 18.94 -16.30
CA THR A 414 -3.77 18.82 -17.76
C THR A 414 -2.34 18.56 -18.27
N GLU A 415 -2.17 17.62 -19.19
CA GLU A 415 -0.87 17.27 -19.76
C GLU A 415 -0.11 18.51 -20.27
N GLY A 416 1.17 18.58 -19.95
CA GLY A 416 2.03 19.70 -20.30
C GLY A 416 1.83 20.98 -19.49
N ALA A 417 0.92 21.01 -18.52
CA ALA A 417 0.75 22.16 -17.64
C ALA A 417 1.84 22.18 -16.55
N GLU A 418 2.25 23.39 -16.14
CA GLU A 418 3.15 23.57 -15.00
C GLU A 418 2.51 23.08 -13.70
N SER A 419 3.31 22.42 -12.86
CA SER A 419 2.89 21.93 -11.55
C SER A 419 2.62 23.09 -10.59
N TYR A 420 1.51 23.02 -9.88
CA TYR A 420 1.21 23.89 -8.73
C TYR A 420 1.84 23.38 -7.42
N VAL A 421 2.59 22.27 -7.46
CA VAL A 421 3.30 21.70 -6.31
C VAL A 421 4.80 21.89 -6.47
N TYR A 422 5.47 22.19 -5.38
CA TYR A 422 6.92 22.29 -5.26
C TYR A 422 7.42 21.33 -4.18
N THR A 423 8.47 20.59 -4.47
CA THR A 423 9.12 19.68 -3.51
C THR A 423 10.59 20.04 -3.37
N SER A 424 11.05 20.19 -2.13
CA SER A 424 12.47 20.49 -1.83
C SER A 424 12.86 19.99 -0.44
N LEU A 425 14.16 19.93 -0.18
CA LEU A 425 14.68 19.83 1.18
C LEU A 425 14.38 21.11 1.97
N ASN A 426 14.17 20.95 3.28
CA ASN A 426 14.12 22.08 4.22
C ASN A 426 15.51 22.66 4.48
N ASP A 427 15.61 23.72 5.29
CA ASP A 427 16.88 24.42 5.55
C ASP A 427 17.93 23.57 6.28
N ASP A 428 17.50 22.59 7.06
CA ASP A 428 18.39 21.72 7.85
C ASP A 428 18.75 20.42 7.10
N ASP A 429 18.34 20.27 5.83
CA ASP A 429 18.50 19.07 4.99
C ASP A 429 18.04 17.75 5.66
N ASN A 430 17.10 17.86 6.58
CA ASN A 430 16.57 16.70 7.32
C ASN A 430 15.13 16.33 6.98
N LYS A 431 14.49 17.11 6.10
CA LYS A 431 13.13 16.83 5.59
C LYS A 431 13.02 17.15 4.11
N LEU A 432 12.41 16.22 3.37
CA LEU A 432 11.89 16.48 2.03
C LEU A 432 10.40 16.81 2.16
N ILE A 433 10.01 18.00 1.73
CA ILE A 433 8.66 18.52 1.88
C ILE A 433 8.04 18.87 0.52
N SER A 434 6.74 18.66 0.38
CA SER A 434 5.94 19.17 -0.74
C SER A 434 4.96 20.24 -0.26
N MET A 435 4.87 21.34 -1.02
CA MET A 435 3.97 22.47 -0.72
C MET A 435 3.32 23.00 -2.01
N LEU A 436 2.24 23.76 -1.88
CA LEU A 436 1.73 24.53 -3.01
C LEU A 436 2.77 25.58 -3.44
N ARG A 437 3.00 25.73 -4.74
CA ARG A 437 3.87 26.81 -5.26
C ARG A 437 3.33 28.19 -4.91
N TRP A 438 2.04 28.32 -4.69
CA TRP A 438 1.44 29.54 -4.19
C TRP A 438 2.11 30.03 -2.90
N ASN A 439 2.33 29.13 -1.93
CA ASN A 439 2.90 29.47 -0.62
C ASN A 439 4.44 29.35 -0.59
N ASN A 440 5.08 29.03 -1.71
CA ASN A 440 6.52 28.82 -1.76
C ASN A 440 7.27 30.15 -1.73
N THR A 441 8.03 30.39 -0.66
CA THR A 441 8.86 31.59 -0.49
C THR A 441 10.33 31.40 -0.89
N LYS A 442 10.77 30.17 -1.16
CA LYS A 442 12.17 29.80 -1.47
C LYS A 442 12.39 29.43 -2.93
N GLY A 443 11.39 28.87 -3.58
CA GLY A 443 11.42 28.54 -4.99
C GLY A 443 10.47 29.44 -5.80
N MET A 444 10.25 29.07 -7.07
CA MET A 444 9.35 29.83 -7.95
C MET A 444 7.90 29.68 -7.50
N GLY A 445 7.32 30.77 -7.03
CA GLY A 445 5.88 30.89 -6.74
C GLY A 445 5.05 30.79 -8.02
N TYR A 446 3.85 30.20 -7.94
CA TYR A 446 2.94 30.03 -9.06
C TYR A 446 1.47 30.00 -8.61
N GLY A 447 0.60 30.74 -9.32
CA GLY A 447 -0.79 30.94 -8.94
C GLY A 447 -1.83 30.34 -9.90
N THR A 448 -1.43 29.49 -10.84
CA THR A 448 -2.35 28.85 -11.77
C THR A 448 -2.61 27.39 -11.39
N PHE A 449 -3.90 27.03 -11.29
CA PHE A 449 -4.38 25.67 -11.07
C PHE A 449 -5.04 25.15 -12.34
N ASN A 450 -4.29 24.37 -13.12
CA ASN A 450 -4.75 23.79 -14.38
C ASN A 450 -5.21 22.36 -14.15
N ILE A 451 -6.52 22.15 -13.91
CA ILE A 451 -7.09 20.87 -13.48
C ILE A 451 -7.64 20.09 -14.67
N GLU A 452 -7.22 18.84 -14.81
CA GLU A 452 -7.66 17.93 -15.87
C GLU A 452 -9.17 17.69 -15.80
N LYS A 453 -9.78 17.43 -16.95
CA LYS A 453 -11.21 17.09 -17.05
C LYS A 453 -11.54 15.91 -16.12
N ASP A 454 -12.68 16.00 -15.45
CA ASP A 454 -13.19 15.01 -14.48
C ASP A 454 -12.35 14.89 -13.19
N ALA A 455 -11.24 15.64 -13.08
CA ALA A 455 -10.46 15.75 -11.85
C ALA A 455 -10.99 16.85 -10.93
N THR A 456 -10.78 16.66 -9.62
CA THR A 456 -11.15 17.64 -8.59
C THR A 456 -9.98 17.83 -7.63
N LEU A 457 -9.62 19.09 -7.39
CA LEU A 457 -8.66 19.52 -6.36
C LEU A 457 -9.37 20.41 -5.34
N ASN A 458 -9.28 20.06 -4.08
CA ASN A 458 -9.74 20.91 -2.97
C ASN A 458 -8.54 21.55 -2.25
N ILE A 459 -8.52 22.86 -2.14
CA ILE A 459 -7.54 23.63 -1.37
C ILE A 459 -8.21 24.11 -0.08
N GLY A 460 -7.82 23.50 1.03
CA GLY A 460 -8.30 23.79 2.37
C GLY A 460 -7.30 24.56 3.24
N VAL A 461 -6.21 25.07 2.63
CA VAL A 461 -5.26 25.99 3.28
C VAL A 461 -5.51 27.41 2.81
N SER A 462 -5.27 28.39 3.68
CA SER A 462 -5.43 29.80 3.32
C SER A 462 -4.36 30.24 2.33
N LEU A 463 -4.80 30.89 1.26
CA LEU A 463 -3.94 31.50 0.25
C LEU A 463 -3.75 33.00 0.57
N SER A 464 -2.49 33.40 0.71
CA SER A 464 -2.08 34.80 0.99
C SER A 464 -1.17 35.30 -0.12
N ASP A 465 -0.94 36.60 -0.22
CA ASP A 465 0.02 37.16 -1.15
C ASP A 465 1.41 36.53 -0.94
N ASN A 466 2.01 36.06 -2.00
CA ASN A 466 3.36 35.51 -1.99
C ASN A 466 4.38 36.65 -2.19
N LEU A 467 5.24 36.82 -1.20
CA LEU A 467 6.27 37.84 -1.20
C LEU A 467 7.62 37.34 -1.73
N SER A 468 7.67 36.14 -2.32
CA SER A 468 8.89 35.60 -2.91
C SER A 468 9.43 36.50 -4.04
N PRO A 469 10.73 36.73 -4.12
CA PRO A 469 11.34 37.40 -5.26
C PRO A 469 11.37 36.55 -6.53
N LEU A 470 11.11 35.23 -6.43
CA LEU A 470 11.12 34.29 -7.54
C LEU A 470 9.67 33.89 -7.88
N LEU A 471 9.13 34.50 -8.92
CA LEU A 471 7.77 34.21 -9.41
C LEU A 471 7.87 33.58 -10.82
N TYR A 472 7.05 32.55 -11.05
CA TYR A 472 6.97 31.90 -12.36
C TYR A 472 6.38 32.86 -13.39
N ASP A 473 6.99 32.89 -14.55
CA ASP A 473 6.62 33.60 -15.79
C ASP A 473 5.41 34.57 -15.69
N GLY A 474 5.70 35.77 -15.18
CA GLY A 474 4.72 36.88 -15.12
C GLY A 474 3.61 36.74 -14.07
N TRP A 475 3.65 35.77 -13.18
CA TRP A 475 2.72 35.75 -12.03
C TRP A 475 3.04 36.92 -11.08
N ASP A 476 2.01 37.61 -10.63
CA ASP A 476 2.14 38.81 -9.80
C ASP A 476 2.30 38.52 -8.28
N GLY A 477 2.34 37.24 -7.90
CA GLY A 477 2.46 36.78 -6.50
C GLY A 477 1.14 36.81 -5.73
N LYS A 478 0.02 37.21 -6.32
CA LYS A 478 -1.24 37.45 -5.60
C LYS A 478 -2.52 37.10 -6.36
N SER A 479 -2.44 36.87 -7.69
CA SER A 479 -3.61 36.55 -8.50
C SER A 479 -3.80 35.04 -8.69
N LEU A 480 -5.04 34.57 -8.59
CA LEU A 480 -5.42 33.17 -8.79
C LEU A 480 -5.98 32.95 -10.19
N THR A 481 -5.46 31.99 -10.91
CA THR A 481 -6.02 31.52 -12.18
C THR A 481 -6.46 30.05 -12.07
N LYS A 482 -7.73 29.77 -12.35
CA LYS A 482 -8.26 28.43 -12.53
C LYS A 482 -8.39 28.15 -14.03
N SER A 483 -7.73 27.12 -14.52
CA SER A 483 -7.80 26.65 -15.91
C SER A 483 -8.01 25.14 -15.99
N GLY A 484 -8.12 24.58 -17.21
CA GLY A 484 -8.50 23.20 -17.42
C GLY A 484 -9.99 22.93 -17.16
N ASN A 485 -10.53 21.81 -17.65
CA ASN A 485 -11.97 21.53 -17.61
C ASN A 485 -12.44 20.82 -16.32
N GLY A 486 -11.54 20.55 -15.37
CA GLY A 486 -11.86 19.97 -14.07
C GLY A 486 -12.35 21.03 -13.05
N THR A 487 -12.41 20.61 -11.79
CA THR A 487 -12.97 21.40 -10.68
C THR A 487 -11.89 21.78 -9.67
N LEU A 488 -11.84 23.07 -9.32
CA LEU A 488 -11.10 23.58 -8.17
C LEU A 488 -12.10 23.94 -7.06
N ILE A 489 -11.85 23.48 -5.85
CA ILE A 489 -12.63 23.84 -4.66
C ILE A 489 -11.73 24.68 -3.74
N LEU A 490 -12.20 25.85 -3.30
CA LEU A 490 -11.54 26.66 -2.26
C LEU A 490 -12.34 26.50 -0.96
N SER A 491 -11.82 25.74 -0.01
CA SER A 491 -12.50 25.44 1.25
C SER A 491 -11.89 26.12 2.48
N ALA A 492 -11.05 27.11 2.26
CA ALA A 492 -10.54 28.01 3.30
C ALA A 492 -10.90 29.47 3.01
N THR A 493 -11.03 30.27 4.05
CA THR A 493 -11.03 31.73 3.93
C THR A 493 -9.65 32.17 3.48
N ASN A 494 -9.58 32.92 2.39
CA ASN A 494 -8.35 33.43 1.79
C ASN A 494 -8.16 34.90 2.07
N ASN A 495 -6.94 35.40 1.88
CA ASN A 495 -6.64 36.84 2.08
C ASN A 495 -5.75 37.45 0.99
N TYR A 496 -5.51 36.71 -0.11
CA TYR A 496 -4.79 37.24 -1.27
C TYR A 496 -5.53 38.46 -1.85
N THR A 497 -4.78 39.38 -2.46
CA THR A 497 -5.31 40.70 -2.90
C THR A 497 -5.36 40.85 -4.42
N GLY A 498 -4.88 39.88 -5.18
CA GLY A 498 -4.86 39.92 -6.64
C GLY A 498 -6.20 39.59 -7.28
N ASN A 499 -6.17 39.37 -8.58
CA ASN A 499 -7.35 38.96 -9.34
C ASN A 499 -7.66 37.48 -9.16
N THR A 500 -8.94 37.13 -9.35
CA THR A 500 -9.35 35.72 -9.53
C THR A 500 -9.90 35.58 -10.93
N GLU A 501 -9.27 34.72 -11.73
CA GLU A 501 -9.70 34.41 -13.10
C GLU A 501 -10.10 32.94 -13.23
N VAL A 502 -11.31 32.64 -13.70
CA VAL A 502 -11.74 31.31 -14.09
C VAL A 502 -11.78 31.23 -15.61
N LYS A 503 -10.73 30.63 -16.21
CA LYS A 503 -10.60 30.51 -17.68
C LYS A 503 -11.45 29.40 -18.24
N SER A 504 -11.59 28.29 -17.53
CA SER A 504 -12.39 27.12 -17.95
C SER A 504 -12.67 26.21 -16.76
N GLY A 505 -13.63 25.27 -16.95
CA GLY A 505 -14.06 24.34 -15.90
C GLY A 505 -14.81 25.05 -14.77
N VAL A 506 -14.77 24.49 -13.59
CA VAL A 506 -15.57 24.92 -12.43
C VAL A 506 -14.69 25.36 -11.28
N LEU A 507 -15.02 26.52 -10.68
CA LEU A 507 -14.52 26.94 -9.38
C LEU A 507 -15.67 26.87 -8.36
N ILE A 508 -15.52 26.08 -7.30
CA ILE A 508 -16.49 25.95 -6.22
C ILE A 508 -15.93 26.62 -4.97
N LEU A 509 -16.73 27.44 -4.32
CA LEU A 509 -16.38 28.07 -3.05
C LEU A 509 -17.02 27.27 -1.90
N ALA A 510 -16.22 26.87 -0.93
CA ALA A 510 -16.67 26.08 0.21
C ALA A 510 -16.29 26.71 1.57
N ALA A 511 -16.06 28.04 1.56
CA ALA A 511 -15.84 28.84 2.75
C ALA A 511 -16.28 30.30 2.50
N PRO A 512 -16.62 31.05 3.56
CA PRO A 512 -16.77 32.50 3.47
C PRO A 512 -15.46 33.15 3.02
N ASP A 513 -15.56 34.21 2.18
CA ASP A 513 -14.41 34.94 1.65
C ASP A 513 -13.30 34.04 1.05
N ALA A 514 -13.71 32.94 0.44
CA ALA A 514 -12.78 32.02 -0.26
C ALA A 514 -12.08 32.68 -1.46
N LEU A 515 -12.64 33.76 -2.00
CA LEU A 515 -12.03 34.60 -3.04
C LEU A 515 -11.03 35.62 -2.49
N GLY A 516 -10.76 35.63 -1.19
CA GLY A 516 -9.86 36.59 -0.56
C GLY A 516 -10.35 38.04 -0.72
N ARG A 517 -9.42 38.94 -0.99
CA ARG A 517 -9.71 40.36 -1.29
C ARG A 517 -9.61 40.65 -2.78
N THR A 518 -10.18 39.75 -3.59
CA THR A 518 -10.11 39.80 -5.05
C THR A 518 -10.47 41.20 -5.59
N GLU A 519 -9.55 41.78 -6.39
CA GLU A 519 -9.78 43.08 -7.05
C GLU A 519 -10.74 42.89 -8.23
N TYR A 520 -10.47 41.93 -9.13
CA TYR A 520 -11.33 41.59 -10.25
C TYR A 520 -11.61 40.09 -10.27
N LEU A 521 -12.89 39.71 -10.31
CA LEU A 521 -13.32 38.36 -10.59
C LEU A 521 -13.66 38.24 -12.07
N TYR A 522 -12.86 37.49 -12.82
CA TYR A 522 -13.06 37.24 -14.26
C TYR A 522 -13.62 35.83 -14.48
N LEU A 523 -14.75 35.71 -15.18
CA LEU A 523 -15.28 34.47 -15.67
C LEU A 523 -15.23 34.46 -17.21
N SER A 524 -14.36 33.66 -17.78
CA SER A 524 -14.23 33.47 -19.23
C SER A 524 -15.39 32.64 -19.80
N ARG A 525 -15.59 32.72 -21.11
CA ARG A 525 -16.63 31.92 -21.79
C ARG A 525 -16.49 30.43 -21.49
N GLY A 526 -17.57 29.79 -21.05
CA GLY A 526 -17.61 28.38 -20.68
C GLY A 526 -17.09 28.07 -19.28
N ALA A 527 -16.63 29.09 -18.54
CA ALA A 527 -16.25 28.93 -17.14
C ALA A 527 -17.45 29.03 -16.21
N GLU A 528 -17.39 28.33 -15.09
CA GLU A 528 -18.41 28.36 -14.05
C GLU A 528 -17.78 28.68 -12.68
N LEU A 529 -18.44 29.56 -11.94
CA LEU A 529 -18.21 29.79 -10.52
C LEU A 529 -19.47 29.39 -9.75
N ASP A 530 -19.36 28.49 -8.79
CA ASP A 530 -20.41 28.14 -7.85
C ASP A 530 -20.04 28.64 -6.45
N MET A 531 -20.84 29.57 -5.93
CA MET A 531 -20.64 30.11 -4.58
C MET A 531 -21.09 29.14 -3.48
N ASN A 532 -21.85 28.08 -3.84
CA ASN A 532 -22.26 27.01 -2.93
C ASN A 532 -22.83 27.54 -1.58
N GLY A 533 -23.53 28.69 -1.63
CA GLY A 533 -24.16 29.29 -0.47
C GLY A 533 -23.26 30.15 0.42
N TYR A 534 -21.97 30.24 0.16
CA TYR A 534 -21.05 31.01 1.00
C TYR A 534 -20.96 32.50 0.61
N PRO A 535 -20.91 33.41 1.58
CA PRO A 535 -20.78 34.85 1.31
C PRO A 535 -19.38 35.16 0.76
N GLN A 536 -19.34 36.09 -0.21
CA GLN A 536 -18.10 36.56 -0.82
C GLN A 536 -18.12 38.08 -0.97
N THR A 537 -16.96 38.72 -0.78
CA THR A 537 -16.78 40.17 -1.02
C THR A 537 -15.66 40.34 -2.02
N ILE A 538 -15.95 41.01 -3.14
CA ILE A 538 -14.95 41.35 -4.18
C ILE A 538 -15.06 42.82 -4.57
N SER A 539 -14.06 43.36 -5.29
CA SER A 539 -14.15 44.72 -5.78
C SER A 539 -15.03 44.78 -7.04
N LYS A 540 -14.66 44.11 -8.14
CA LYS A 540 -15.40 44.14 -9.41
C LYS A 540 -15.69 42.76 -9.96
N LEU A 541 -16.86 42.60 -10.57
CA LEU A 541 -17.29 41.42 -11.31
C LEU A 541 -17.17 41.66 -12.82
N LEU A 542 -16.51 40.74 -13.53
CA LEU A 542 -16.37 40.74 -14.98
C LEU A 542 -16.69 39.33 -15.53
N THR A 543 -17.81 39.19 -16.23
CA THR A 543 -18.21 37.88 -16.78
C THR A 543 -18.45 37.95 -18.28
N ALA A 544 -17.84 37.01 -19.01
CA ALA A 544 -18.01 36.91 -20.46
C ALA A 544 -19.33 36.16 -20.81
N ALA A 545 -19.89 36.50 -21.96
CA ALA A 545 -21.06 35.79 -22.47
C ALA A 545 -20.79 34.28 -22.60
N GLY A 546 -21.70 33.47 -22.04
CA GLY A 546 -21.58 32.01 -21.97
C GLY A 546 -20.79 31.48 -20.76
N SER A 547 -20.42 32.33 -19.79
CA SER A 547 -20.01 31.91 -18.44
C SER A 547 -21.22 31.81 -17.52
N VAL A 548 -21.04 31.17 -16.36
CA VAL A 548 -22.07 30.98 -15.32
C VAL A 548 -21.53 31.42 -13.97
N LEU A 549 -22.25 32.29 -13.28
CA LEU A 549 -22.09 32.62 -11.87
C LEU A 549 -23.31 32.08 -11.11
N ASN A 550 -23.13 31.03 -10.32
CA ASN A 550 -24.20 30.47 -9.50
C ASN A 550 -24.05 30.94 -8.05
N ILE A 551 -25.02 31.70 -7.57
CA ILE A 551 -25.00 32.29 -6.22
C ILE A 551 -25.50 31.31 -5.15
N HIS A 552 -26.38 30.35 -5.49
CA HIS A 552 -26.81 29.22 -4.62
C HIS A 552 -27.18 29.63 -3.18
N GLY A 553 -28.02 30.67 -3.02
CA GLY A 553 -28.42 31.17 -1.70
C GLY A 553 -27.34 31.98 -0.95
N GLY A 554 -26.16 32.15 -1.53
CA GLY A 554 -25.08 32.93 -0.97
C GLY A 554 -25.29 34.46 -1.09
N SER A 555 -24.31 35.25 -0.66
CA SER A 555 -24.29 36.67 -0.81
C SER A 555 -23.01 37.13 -1.49
N LEU A 556 -23.11 37.75 -2.67
CA LEU A 556 -21.99 38.38 -3.36
C LEU A 556 -22.05 39.92 -3.16
N ILE A 557 -21.00 40.46 -2.58
CA ILE A 557 -20.85 41.90 -2.37
C ILE A 557 -19.85 42.47 -3.39
N LEU A 558 -20.27 43.46 -4.17
CA LEU A 558 -19.44 44.18 -5.14
C LEU A 558 -19.16 45.61 -4.63
N ASN A 559 -17.90 45.90 -4.32
CA ASN A 559 -17.54 47.23 -3.81
C ASN A 559 -17.41 48.30 -4.92
N ASN A 560 -17.15 47.89 -6.17
CA ASN A 560 -16.97 48.78 -7.32
C ASN A 560 -17.73 48.32 -8.59
N GLY A 561 -18.81 47.54 -8.45
CA GLY A 561 -19.68 47.15 -9.57
C GLY A 561 -19.01 46.16 -10.54
N GLY A 562 -19.04 46.45 -11.86
CA GLY A 562 -18.46 45.64 -12.91
C GLY A 562 -19.32 45.51 -14.17
N GLU A 563 -19.08 44.44 -14.96
CA GLU A 563 -19.82 44.11 -16.16
C GLU A 563 -20.17 42.63 -16.16
N SER A 564 -21.41 42.24 -16.38
CA SER A 564 -21.88 40.89 -16.42
C SER A 564 -22.61 40.56 -17.73
N ALA A 565 -21.90 39.95 -18.67
CA ALA A 565 -22.46 39.42 -19.90
C ALA A 565 -22.75 37.91 -19.81
N GLY A 566 -22.26 37.23 -18.78
CA GLY A 566 -22.55 35.82 -18.47
C GLY A 566 -23.92 35.64 -17.80
N THR A 567 -24.27 34.40 -17.49
CA THR A 567 -25.48 34.07 -16.74
C THR A 567 -25.24 34.13 -15.25
N ILE A 568 -26.06 34.87 -14.52
CA ILE A 568 -26.19 34.80 -13.05
C ILE A 568 -27.38 33.89 -12.76
N ALA A 569 -27.20 32.93 -11.84
CA ALA A 569 -28.23 31.94 -11.48
C ALA A 569 -28.30 31.79 -9.94
N GLY A 570 -29.38 31.09 -9.48
CA GLY A 570 -29.61 30.83 -8.05
C GLY A 570 -30.54 31.81 -7.37
N ASP A 571 -30.59 31.75 -6.05
CA ASP A 571 -31.61 32.45 -5.21
C ASP A 571 -30.99 33.32 -4.10
N GLY A 572 -29.69 33.55 -4.12
CA GLY A 572 -28.99 34.35 -3.13
C GLY A 572 -29.12 35.87 -3.36
N SER A 573 -28.17 36.65 -2.85
CA SER A 573 -28.14 38.09 -3.00
C SER A 573 -26.90 38.59 -3.74
N LEU A 574 -27.09 39.61 -4.59
CA LEU A 574 -26.02 40.36 -5.22
C LEU A 574 -26.13 41.82 -4.77
N ASN A 575 -25.16 42.25 -3.95
CA ASN A 575 -25.16 43.54 -3.30
C ASN A 575 -24.14 44.47 -3.97
N ILE A 576 -24.59 45.55 -4.58
CA ILE A 576 -23.77 46.56 -5.23
C ILE A 576 -23.54 47.69 -4.23
N ASN A 577 -22.35 47.72 -3.61
CA ASN A 577 -21.98 48.69 -2.59
C ASN A 577 -21.47 50.00 -3.19
N GLY A 578 -20.92 49.96 -4.40
CA GLY A 578 -20.38 51.12 -5.09
C GLY A 578 -20.12 50.86 -6.55
N GLY A 579 -19.77 51.90 -7.29
CA GLY A 579 -19.55 51.82 -8.72
C GLY A 579 -20.81 51.50 -9.51
N MET A 580 -20.62 51.07 -10.76
CA MET A 580 -21.71 50.67 -11.66
C MET A 580 -21.56 49.20 -12.01
N LEU A 581 -22.62 48.42 -11.86
CA LEU A 581 -22.78 47.08 -12.43
C LEU A 581 -23.66 47.17 -13.66
N ASP A 582 -23.10 46.84 -14.83
CA ASP A 582 -23.83 46.70 -16.09
C ASP A 582 -24.12 45.23 -16.39
N ILE A 583 -25.38 44.86 -16.45
CA ILE A 583 -25.81 43.47 -16.71
C ILE A 583 -26.43 43.40 -18.11
N THR A 584 -25.78 42.65 -18.98
CA THR A 584 -26.25 42.36 -20.35
C THR A 584 -26.55 40.85 -20.56
N GLY A 585 -26.18 39.98 -19.59
CA GLY A 585 -26.40 38.56 -19.63
C GLY A 585 -27.86 38.16 -19.40
N ASN A 586 -28.19 36.90 -19.78
CA ASN A 586 -29.50 36.31 -19.55
C ASN A 586 -29.54 35.62 -18.19
N ASN A 587 -30.27 36.19 -17.25
CA ASN A 587 -30.35 35.75 -15.85
C ASN A 587 -31.73 35.20 -15.48
N ARG A 588 -32.48 34.61 -16.43
CA ARG A 588 -33.83 34.04 -16.17
C ARG A 588 -33.87 33.05 -15.00
N ASN A 589 -32.77 32.42 -14.70
CA ASN A 589 -32.63 31.48 -13.58
C ASN A 589 -32.16 32.13 -12.26
N PHE A 590 -32.09 33.47 -12.22
CA PHE A 590 -31.81 34.19 -10.98
C PHE A 590 -33.12 34.64 -10.34
N SER A 591 -33.40 34.14 -9.15
CA SER A 591 -34.62 34.44 -8.39
C SER A 591 -34.33 35.14 -7.04
N GLY A 592 -33.07 35.55 -6.84
CA GLY A 592 -32.61 36.16 -5.60
C GLY A 592 -32.94 37.65 -5.48
N VAL A 593 -32.01 38.43 -4.89
CA VAL A 593 -32.18 39.87 -4.63
C VAL A 593 -31.00 40.65 -5.20
N PHE A 594 -31.26 41.68 -5.98
CA PHE A 594 -30.30 42.76 -6.27
C PHE A 594 -30.48 43.87 -5.25
N THR A 595 -29.44 44.15 -4.46
CA THR A 595 -29.43 45.32 -3.57
C THR A 595 -28.52 46.38 -4.13
N VAL A 596 -29.07 47.56 -4.49
CA VAL A 596 -28.31 48.71 -5.00
C VAL A 596 -28.16 49.73 -3.88
N ASN A 597 -26.98 49.75 -3.26
CA ASN A 597 -26.73 50.63 -2.12
C ASN A 597 -26.57 52.10 -2.55
N LYS A 598 -26.67 53.01 -1.57
CA LYS A 598 -26.51 54.44 -1.80
C LYS A 598 -25.17 54.75 -2.48
N GLY A 599 -25.24 55.45 -3.61
CA GLY A 599 -24.08 55.80 -4.44
C GLY A 599 -23.68 54.71 -5.46
N ALA A 600 -24.29 53.54 -5.40
CA ALA A 600 -24.12 52.46 -6.39
C ALA A 600 -25.11 52.61 -7.55
N HIS A 601 -24.80 51.96 -8.67
CA HIS A 601 -25.59 51.96 -9.89
C HIS A 601 -25.74 50.57 -10.48
N LEU A 602 -26.97 50.17 -10.77
CA LEU A 602 -27.31 48.98 -11.55
C LEU A 602 -27.89 49.37 -12.89
N ALA A 603 -27.32 48.91 -14.00
CA ALA A 603 -27.82 49.11 -15.35
C ALA A 603 -28.24 47.79 -15.98
N VAL A 604 -29.40 47.77 -16.63
CA VAL A 604 -29.95 46.61 -17.33
C VAL A 604 -30.65 47.05 -18.62
N SER A 605 -30.67 46.16 -19.65
CA SER A 605 -31.18 46.49 -20.99
C SER A 605 -32.42 45.69 -21.36
N THR A 606 -32.70 44.57 -20.71
CA THR A 606 -33.85 43.68 -20.96
C THR A 606 -34.39 43.11 -19.64
N ALA A 607 -35.62 42.61 -19.65
CA ALA A 607 -36.21 41.92 -18.50
C ALA A 607 -35.37 40.69 -18.05
N ASP A 608 -34.81 39.98 -19.01
CA ASP A 608 -34.00 38.80 -18.77
C ASP A 608 -32.73 39.08 -17.94
N ASN A 609 -32.24 40.31 -17.95
CA ASN A 609 -31.06 40.71 -17.17
C ASN A 609 -31.32 40.69 -15.64
N LEU A 610 -32.57 40.93 -15.21
CA LEU A 610 -32.98 40.84 -13.82
C LEU A 610 -33.52 39.47 -13.41
N GLY A 611 -33.86 38.60 -14.38
CA GLY A 611 -34.53 37.35 -14.08
C GLY A 611 -35.87 37.56 -13.37
N THR A 612 -36.13 36.77 -12.34
CA THR A 612 -37.30 36.93 -11.44
C THR A 612 -36.93 37.58 -10.10
N ALA A 613 -35.76 38.16 -9.99
CA ALA A 613 -35.22 38.70 -8.76
C ALA A 613 -36.01 39.93 -8.24
N PHE A 614 -35.97 40.13 -6.91
CA PHE A 614 -36.34 41.39 -6.30
C PHE A 614 -35.21 42.41 -6.48
N VAL A 615 -35.54 43.71 -6.52
CA VAL A 615 -34.57 44.79 -6.57
C VAL A 615 -34.81 45.76 -5.41
N ASP A 616 -33.91 45.74 -4.44
CA ASP A 616 -33.90 46.71 -3.34
C ASP A 616 -32.99 47.88 -3.73
N ASN A 617 -33.60 48.98 -4.23
CA ASN A 617 -32.87 50.08 -4.79
C ASN A 617 -32.76 51.24 -3.79
N TYR A 618 -31.57 51.50 -3.28
CA TYR A 618 -31.20 52.67 -2.47
C TYR A 618 -30.23 53.59 -3.22
N GLY A 619 -29.80 53.23 -4.42
CA GLY A 619 -28.90 53.93 -5.31
C GLY A 619 -29.56 54.40 -6.60
N THR A 620 -29.04 53.97 -7.74
CA THR A 620 -29.62 54.27 -9.06
C THR A 620 -29.82 52.98 -9.85
N LEU A 621 -31.04 52.71 -10.28
CA LEU A 621 -31.39 51.68 -11.24
C LEU A 621 -31.64 52.29 -12.62
N THR A 622 -30.86 51.96 -13.62
CA THR A 622 -31.08 52.36 -15.01
C THR A 622 -31.67 51.23 -15.83
N LEU A 623 -32.83 51.49 -16.44
CA LEU A 623 -33.53 50.60 -17.36
C LEU A 623 -33.30 51.11 -18.78
N ASN A 624 -32.27 50.59 -19.47
CA ASN A 624 -31.85 51.03 -20.81
C ASN A 624 -32.57 50.22 -21.89
N SER A 625 -33.83 50.56 -22.19
CA SER A 625 -34.66 49.82 -23.13
C SER A 625 -34.49 50.32 -24.56
N THR A 626 -33.89 49.52 -25.46
CA THR A 626 -33.81 49.77 -26.90
C THR A 626 -35.01 49.22 -27.64
N SER A 627 -35.68 48.18 -27.11
CA SER A 627 -36.94 47.62 -27.58
C SER A 627 -37.97 47.63 -26.43
N ALA A 628 -39.23 47.47 -26.78
CA ALA A 628 -40.28 47.40 -25.75
C ALA A 628 -40.14 46.11 -24.93
N TRP A 629 -40.23 46.25 -23.59
CA TRP A 629 -40.26 45.14 -22.67
C TRP A 629 -41.10 45.42 -21.42
N GLN A 630 -41.51 44.36 -20.73
CA GLN A 630 -42.30 44.43 -19.50
C GLN A 630 -41.41 44.22 -18.30
N LEU A 631 -41.48 45.14 -17.32
CA LEU A 631 -40.81 44.99 -16.04
C LEU A 631 -41.75 44.31 -15.05
N THR A 632 -41.46 43.03 -14.74
CA THR A 632 -42.26 42.21 -13.82
C THR A 632 -41.65 42.09 -12.43
N ASN A 633 -40.44 42.62 -12.25
CA ASN A 633 -39.71 42.52 -11.00
C ASN A 633 -40.27 43.49 -9.95
N ASN A 634 -40.37 43.02 -8.71
CA ASN A 634 -40.67 43.90 -7.58
C ASN A 634 -39.46 44.79 -7.28
N ILE A 635 -39.68 46.12 -7.28
CA ILE A 635 -38.67 47.11 -6.92
C ILE A 635 -39.10 47.79 -5.63
N SER A 636 -38.23 47.80 -4.63
CA SER A 636 -38.43 48.52 -3.36
C SER A 636 -37.31 49.54 -3.12
N GLY A 637 -37.36 50.26 -2.01
CA GLY A 637 -36.35 51.25 -1.64
C GLY A 637 -36.70 52.68 -2.09
N TYR A 638 -35.79 53.61 -1.79
CA TYR A 638 -35.97 55.06 -2.05
C TYR A 638 -34.96 55.63 -3.07
N GLY A 639 -34.26 54.75 -3.76
CA GLY A 639 -33.29 55.12 -4.80
C GLY A 639 -33.97 55.62 -6.08
N ASN A 640 -33.15 56.14 -7.01
CA ASN A 640 -33.62 56.63 -8.29
C ASN A 640 -33.82 55.48 -9.28
N VAL A 641 -34.94 55.53 -10.03
CA VAL A 641 -35.15 54.69 -11.22
C VAL A 641 -35.10 55.58 -12.45
N ARG A 642 -34.18 55.26 -13.35
CA ARG A 642 -33.96 56.01 -14.59
C ARG A 642 -34.26 55.15 -15.80
N LYS A 643 -35.21 55.50 -16.60
CA LYS A 643 -35.46 54.89 -17.90
C LYS A 643 -34.68 55.63 -18.98
N THR A 644 -33.92 54.90 -19.82
CA THR A 644 -33.18 55.40 -20.98
C THR A 644 -33.47 54.51 -22.21
N GLY A 645 -33.03 54.97 -23.39
CA GLY A 645 -33.31 54.27 -24.65
C GLY A 645 -34.70 54.54 -25.21
N ALA A 646 -34.95 54.19 -26.50
CA ALA A 646 -36.15 54.51 -27.25
C ALA A 646 -37.30 53.51 -27.09
N GLY A 647 -37.03 52.29 -26.54
CA GLY A 647 -38.06 51.26 -26.38
C GLY A 647 -39.05 51.60 -25.25
N ALA A 648 -40.30 51.16 -25.36
CA ALA A 648 -41.30 51.30 -24.31
C ALA A 648 -40.99 50.37 -23.13
N LEU A 649 -41.28 50.85 -21.92
CA LEU A 649 -41.28 50.07 -20.69
C LEU A 649 -42.71 49.99 -20.17
N ASN A 650 -43.28 48.80 -20.06
CA ASN A 650 -44.64 48.55 -19.62
C ASN A 650 -44.64 47.96 -18.23
#